data_d105285e9b6607dcc722029a1d821f3b
#
_entry.id   d105285e9b6607dcc722029a1d821f3b
#
_cell.length_a   1.000
_cell.length_b   1.000
_cell.length_c   1.000
_cell.angle_alpha   90.00
_cell.angle_beta   90.00
_cell.angle_gamma   90.00
#
_symmetry.space_group_name_H-M   'P 1'
#
loop_
_entity.id
_entity.type
_entity.pdbx_description
1 polymer ?
#
loop_
_entity_poly.entity_id
_entity_poly.type
_entity_poly.pdbx_seq_one_letter_code
_entity_poly.pdbx_strand_id
1 'polypeptide(L)'
;VTLTALTALLSHWRCNGLQFFAMVAGLALATALWSGVQAINSEARASYDAAAATLGEGQFDQLLPRSGDRIDQSTYIALRRAGWQISPVIEGRLRTEEGRIRLVGLDPLTAPGTIAPVGMQEDANLDDFLIRGVLFAAPDVAVALDGAVSQRIITDPSVAPGVALTDIRVAQALLDADNQLSRLIIATAQPMGLPDLGTVAPDLIRQPAQDAGADRLTDSFHLNLTAFGFLSFAVGIFIVHGTISLAFEQRRSMVRTLRALGVPLTTLIGLMISELIVFAVLAGGIGVALGYVIAAVLLPNVAATLQGLYGASVSGTLQLRPEWWVSGMSIAVLGTGFAASGALWKIAKMPLLASARPRAWALASGETARRLGLVAVTLLLVGGGIAIWGQGLTLAFVLLACLLIGAALILPLLLRSAVTLADSRARSAMWQWFWADTRQQVPGMSLALMALLLATAANVGVSTMVSSFRVTFVDFLDQRLAPELFIRIEDPAQSPYVEAILLSEAQDVLPLLSAETEIAGVPTELFGVRVGPTYRENWLFLDETEDVWDRVETGSAAVVSEQFARRAGLWIEDPVIVAPGLTLPIAAIVADYGNPLGQALISEPLFRSLYPDIQPLSFGVRTSDPTALRNTLTDAHGLPESAITDQSRIKAFSLGVFERTFTVTGALNVLTLAVAAFAILMSLLTLASIRVPQLAPAWALGLTRRTLGQLELLRAVVLAMVTTVLAIPLGLMLAWVLLSYVNVEAFGWKLPLYLFPSHYALLTLFALLAAALAALWPAIRLARTPPSDLLKVFANDR
;
A
#
# COMPACT_ATOMS: atom_id res chain seq x y z
N VAL A 1 15.17 -42.34 25.78
CA VAL A 1 14.03 -41.54 26.28
C VAL A 1 13.72 -40.38 25.33
N THR A 2 14.71 -39.60 24.89
CA THR A 2 14.48 -38.44 24.00
C THR A 2 13.99 -38.84 22.60
N LEU A 3 14.58 -39.90 22.01
CA LEU A 3 14.19 -40.38 20.69
C LEU A 3 12.79 -41.02 20.70
N THR A 4 12.45 -41.78 21.71
CA THR A 4 11.12 -42.38 21.89
C THR A 4 10.05 -41.31 22.17
N ALA A 5 10.37 -40.26 22.91
CA ALA A 5 9.48 -39.12 23.12
C ALA A 5 9.27 -38.34 21.82
N LEU A 6 10.33 -38.15 21.03
CA LEU A 6 10.24 -37.48 19.71
C LEU A 6 9.37 -38.30 18.74
N THR A 7 9.59 -39.61 18.62
CA THR A 7 8.77 -40.49 17.77
C THR A 7 7.30 -40.51 18.20
N ALA A 8 7.03 -40.46 19.50
CA ALA A 8 5.64 -40.32 19.99
C ALA A 8 5.03 -39.00 19.62
N LEU A 9 5.75 -37.85 19.72
CA LEU A 9 5.27 -36.55 19.32
C LEU A 9 5.00 -36.48 17.82
N LEU A 10 5.91 -36.98 16.98
CA LEU A 10 5.80 -37.00 15.52
C LEU A 10 4.69 -37.96 15.02
N SER A 11 4.37 -39.05 15.75
CA SER A 11 3.31 -40.00 15.40
C SER A 11 1.94 -39.32 15.34
N HIS A 12 1.73 -38.26 16.11
CA HIS A 12 0.50 -37.48 16.09
C HIS A 12 0.21 -36.94 14.67
N TRP A 13 1.20 -36.43 13.99
CA TRP A 13 1.05 -35.84 12.65
C TRP A 13 0.82 -36.90 11.57
N ARG A 14 1.42 -38.06 11.71
CA ARG A 14 1.15 -39.20 10.80
C ARG A 14 -0.31 -39.65 10.88
N CYS A 15 -0.90 -39.61 12.08
CA CYS A 15 -2.31 -40.00 12.28
C CYS A 15 -3.29 -38.85 11.91
N ASN A 16 -2.82 -37.61 11.91
CA ASN A 16 -3.63 -36.40 11.66
C ASN A 16 -3.08 -35.57 10.51
N GLY A 17 -2.83 -36.19 9.34
CA GLY A 17 -2.18 -35.54 8.19
C GLY A 17 -2.92 -34.29 7.67
N LEU A 18 -4.25 -34.26 7.73
CA LEU A 18 -5.02 -33.08 7.31
C LEU A 18 -4.79 -31.87 8.24
N GLN A 19 -4.62 -32.10 9.55
CA GLN A 19 -4.33 -31.05 10.50
C GLN A 19 -2.91 -30.53 10.31
N PHE A 20 -1.95 -31.43 10.04
CA PHE A 20 -0.59 -31.04 9.68
C PHE A 20 -0.57 -30.16 8.43
N PHE A 21 -1.25 -30.60 7.35
CA PHE A 21 -1.35 -29.82 6.13
C PHE A 21 -1.97 -28.43 6.37
N ALA A 22 -3.07 -28.36 7.10
CA ALA A 22 -3.75 -27.10 7.34
C ALA A 22 -2.95 -26.14 8.23
N MET A 23 -2.17 -26.68 9.19
CA MET A 23 -1.24 -25.86 9.99
C MET A 23 -0.10 -25.30 9.14
N VAL A 24 0.53 -26.15 8.31
CA VAL A 24 1.61 -25.72 7.41
C VAL A 24 1.08 -24.73 6.36
N ALA A 25 -0.08 -25.00 5.78
CA ALA A 25 -0.72 -24.12 4.80
C ALA A 25 -1.10 -22.75 5.42
N GLY A 26 -1.68 -22.75 6.63
CA GLY A 26 -2.02 -21.50 7.31
C GLY A 26 -0.79 -20.63 7.62
N LEU A 27 0.27 -21.27 8.12
CA LEU A 27 1.54 -20.57 8.38
C LEU A 27 2.22 -20.11 7.07
N ALA A 28 2.21 -20.95 6.04
CA ALA A 28 2.78 -20.61 4.73
C ALA A 28 2.03 -19.44 4.08
N LEU A 29 0.70 -19.44 4.11
CA LEU A 29 -0.11 -18.35 3.57
C LEU A 29 0.10 -17.04 4.34
N ALA A 30 0.18 -17.09 5.68
CA ALA A 30 0.49 -15.91 6.49
C ALA A 30 1.87 -15.33 6.15
N THR A 31 2.88 -16.20 5.97
CA THR A 31 4.22 -15.81 5.55
C THR A 31 4.23 -15.29 4.11
N ALA A 32 3.50 -15.91 3.19
CA ALA A 32 3.38 -15.50 1.80
C ALA A 32 2.80 -14.09 1.65
N LEU A 33 1.78 -13.80 2.45
CA LEU A 33 1.15 -12.48 2.47
C LEU A 33 2.14 -11.38 2.87
N TRP A 34 2.89 -11.59 3.94
CA TRP A 34 3.93 -10.66 4.37
C TRP A 34 5.08 -10.58 3.36
N SER A 35 5.63 -11.73 2.96
CA SER A 35 6.77 -11.81 2.06
C SER A 35 6.46 -11.20 0.68
N GLY A 36 5.24 -11.39 0.16
CA GLY A 36 4.80 -10.80 -1.10
C GLY A 36 4.75 -9.27 -1.05
N VAL A 37 4.18 -8.70 0.03
CA VAL A 37 4.15 -7.24 0.22
C VAL A 37 5.55 -6.68 0.36
N GLN A 38 6.43 -7.32 1.15
CA GLN A 38 7.80 -6.86 1.34
C GLN A 38 8.64 -6.99 0.06
N ALA A 39 8.44 -8.02 -0.74
CA ALA A 39 9.11 -8.18 -2.02
C ALA A 39 8.78 -7.04 -2.98
N ILE A 40 7.49 -6.69 -3.12
CA ILE A 40 7.05 -5.56 -3.94
C ILE A 40 7.65 -4.25 -3.41
N ASN A 41 7.58 -4.03 -2.10
CA ASN A 41 8.06 -2.80 -1.47
C ASN A 41 9.59 -2.64 -1.61
N SER A 42 10.36 -3.73 -1.42
CA SER A 42 11.82 -3.70 -1.57
C SER A 42 12.26 -3.47 -3.02
N GLU A 43 11.55 -4.04 -4.01
CA GLU A 43 11.87 -3.82 -5.42
C GLU A 43 11.54 -2.40 -5.86
N ALA A 44 10.41 -1.85 -5.41
CA ALA A 44 10.06 -0.47 -5.67
C ALA A 44 11.13 0.48 -5.09
N ARG A 45 11.52 0.33 -3.82
CA ARG A 45 12.58 1.13 -3.20
C ARG A 45 13.91 1.01 -3.93
N ALA A 46 14.33 -0.21 -4.23
CA ALA A 46 15.58 -0.41 -4.95
C ALA A 46 15.59 0.23 -6.35
N SER A 47 14.44 0.26 -7.03
CA SER A 47 14.30 0.96 -8.30
C SER A 47 14.40 2.48 -8.14
N TYR A 48 13.86 3.05 -7.05
CA TYR A 48 14.02 4.49 -6.75
C TYR A 48 15.45 4.84 -6.37
N ASP A 49 16.08 4.03 -5.50
CA ASP A 49 17.46 4.22 -5.11
C ASP A 49 18.39 4.16 -6.35
N ALA A 50 18.12 3.23 -7.28
CA ALA A 50 18.82 3.12 -8.55
C ALA A 50 18.56 4.34 -9.43
N ALA A 51 17.32 4.85 -9.50
CA ALA A 51 17.00 6.05 -10.26
C ALA A 51 17.71 7.29 -9.70
N ALA A 52 17.68 7.50 -8.40
CA ALA A 52 18.38 8.59 -7.72
C ALA A 52 19.89 8.51 -7.93
N ALA A 53 20.48 7.31 -7.79
CA ALA A 53 21.91 7.08 -8.02
C ALA A 53 22.32 7.27 -9.50
N THR A 54 21.45 6.87 -10.44
CA THR A 54 21.73 6.94 -11.88
C THR A 54 21.57 8.36 -12.45
N LEU A 55 20.56 9.09 -11.99
CA LEU A 55 20.18 10.37 -12.55
C LEU A 55 20.74 11.56 -11.76
N GLY A 56 21.19 11.36 -10.52
CA GLY A 56 21.62 12.43 -9.59
C GLY A 56 20.50 13.45 -9.29
N GLU A 57 19.26 13.12 -9.64
CA GLU A 57 18.10 13.98 -9.39
C GLU A 57 17.88 14.11 -7.87
N GLY A 58 17.79 15.35 -7.39
CA GLY A 58 17.56 15.64 -5.97
C GLY A 58 18.80 15.55 -5.05
N GLN A 59 19.89 14.93 -5.48
CA GLN A 59 21.10 14.78 -4.66
C GLN A 59 22.07 15.96 -4.75
N PHE A 60 22.05 16.67 -5.87
CA PHE A 60 22.96 17.77 -6.18
C PHE A 60 22.22 18.99 -6.69
N ASP A 61 22.75 20.17 -6.37
CA ASP A 61 22.31 21.38 -7.02
C ASP A 61 22.54 21.29 -8.53
N GLN A 62 21.62 21.80 -9.30
CA GLN A 62 21.66 21.76 -10.76
C GLN A 62 21.55 23.15 -11.37
N LEU A 63 22.14 23.32 -12.53
CA LEU A 63 21.91 24.48 -13.38
C LEU A 63 21.05 24.06 -14.56
N LEU A 64 19.93 24.73 -14.71
CA LEU A 64 18.97 24.51 -15.80
C LEU A 64 18.92 25.76 -16.70
N PRO A 65 18.58 25.64 -17.96
CA PRO A 65 18.37 26.79 -18.82
C PRO A 65 17.15 27.61 -18.36
N ARG A 66 17.24 28.92 -18.36
CA ARG A 66 16.13 29.84 -18.05
C ARG A 66 15.03 29.78 -19.09
N SER A 67 15.37 29.52 -20.33
CA SER A 67 14.46 29.36 -21.45
C SER A 67 14.96 28.26 -22.39
N GLY A 68 14.02 27.47 -22.95
CA GLY A 68 14.35 26.31 -23.77
C GLY A 68 14.74 25.05 -22.95
N ASP A 69 15.03 23.95 -23.66
CA ASP A 69 15.31 22.63 -23.04
C ASP A 69 16.79 22.25 -23.10
N ARG A 70 17.66 23.12 -23.61
CA ARG A 70 19.08 22.81 -23.87
C ARG A 70 19.99 23.96 -23.47
N ILE A 71 21.21 23.59 -23.06
CA ILE A 71 22.32 24.48 -22.70
C ILE A 71 23.41 24.29 -23.75
N ASP A 72 23.96 25.38 -24.29
CA ASP A 72 25.12 25.31 -25.16
C ASP A 72 26.37 24.81 -24.42
N GLN A 73 27.12 23.88 -25.00
CA GLN A 73 28.35 23.35 -24.42
C GLN A 73 29.38 24.49 -24.18
N SER A 74 29.35 25.57 -24.92
CA SER A 74 30.19 26.77 -24.70
C SER A 74 29.97 27.39 -23.31
N THR A 75 28.71 27.39 -22.81
CA THR A 75 28.36 27.89 -21.46
C THR A 75 28.98 27.02 -20.37
N TYR A 76 28.93 25.69 -20.53
CA TYR A 76 29.64 24.77 -19.66
C TYR A 76 31.15 25.04 -19.60
N ILE A 77 31.77 25.23 -20.79
CA ILE A 77 33.21 25.53 -20.89
C ILE A 77 33.54 26.86 -20.18
N ALA A 78 32.71 27.88 -20.36
CA ALA A 78 32.89 29.19 -19.73
C ALA A 78 32.83 29.09 -18.17
N LEU A 79 31.87 28.38 -17.64
CA LEU A 79 31.73 28.11 -16.19
C LEU A 79 32.90 27.31 -15.63
N ARG A 80 33.36 26.28 -16.35
CA ARG A 80 34.55 25.50 -15.94
C ARG A 80 35.82 26.35 -15.90
N ARG A 81 36.00 27.23 -16.90
CA ARG A 81 37.12 28.17 -16.94
C ARG A 81 37.05 29.23 -15.85
N ALA A 82 35.83 29.60 -15.42
CA ALA A 82 35.61 30.49 -14.30
C ALA A 82 35.83 29.82 -12.92
N GLY A 83 36.15 28.50 -12.89
CA GLY A 83 36.46 27.77 -11.70
C GLY A 83 35.31 26.94 -11.09
N TRP A 84 34.11 26.99 -11.67
CA TRP A 84 32.99 26.19 -11.20
C TRP A 84 33.23 24.68 -11.34
N GLN A 85 33.01 23.94 -10.27
CA GLN A 85 33.05 22.48 -10.27
C GLN A 85 31.68 21.94 -10.67
N ILE A 86 31.49 21.72 -11.96
CA ILE A 86 30.24 21.27 -12.55
C ILE A 86 30.47 20.09 -13.49
N SER A 87 29.45 19.23 -13.63
CA SER A 87 29.44 18.08 -14.54
C SER A 87 28.30 18.23 -15.55
N PRO A 88 28.58 18.03 -16.85
CA PRO A 88 27.58 18.14 -17.90
C PRO A 88 26.75 16.86 -17.99
N VAL A 89 25.45 17.01 -18.23
CA VAL A 89 24.52 15.90 -18.48
C VAL A 89 23.69 16.21 -19.72
N ILE A 90 23.55 15.24 -20.61
CA ILE A 90 22.59 15.27 -21.70
C ILE A 90 21.57 14.16 -21.52
N GLU A 91 20.30 14.48 -21.72
CA GLU A 91 19.20 13.53 -21.62
C GLU A 91 18.31 13.63 -22.84
N GLY A 92 17.75 12.50 -23.26
CA GLY A 92 16.80 12.45 -24.34
C GLY A 92 16.09 11.11 -24.41
N ARG A 93 15.14 11.01 -25.33
CA ARG A 93 14.37 9.79 -25.54
C ARG A 93 14.79 9.16 -26.89
N LEU A 94 15.42 8.01 -26.81
CA LEU A 94 15.72 7.20 -27.98
C LEU A 94 14.48 6.37 -28.35
N ARG A 95 14.07 6.43 -29.62
CA ARG A 95 12.97 5.60 -30.12
C ARG A 95 13.50 4.24 -30.58
N THR A 96 12.95 3.18 -30.06
CA THR A 96 13.19 1.78 -30.48
C THR A 96 11.89 1.16 -30.96
N GLU A 97 11.96 0.01 -31.58
CA GLU A 97 10.77 -0.75 -32.01
C GLU A 97 9.86 -1.16 -30.85
N GLU A 98 10.44 -1.36 -29.65
CA GLU A 98 9.73 -1.77 -28.44
C GLU A 98 9.23 -0.60 -27.58
N GLY A 99 9.63 0.66 -27.90
CA GLY A 99 9.17 1.83 -27.16
C GLY A 99 10.17 2.99 -27.13
N ARG A 100 9.99 3.86 -26.12
CA ARG A 100 10.89 5.01 -25.88
C ARG A 100 11.76 4.74 -24.66
N ILE A 101 13.06 4.82 -24.85
CA ILE A 101 14.08 4.60 -23.81
C ILE A 101 14.69 5.95 -23.43
N ARG A 102 14.89 6.22 -22.16
CA ARG A 102 15.60 7.41 -21.67
C ARG A 102 17.10 7.14 -21.78
N LEU A 103 17.77 7.89 -22.64
CA LEU A 103 19.22 7.87 -22.79
C LEU A 103 19.82 9.03 -22.00
N VAL A 104 20.81 8.74 -21.16
CA VAL A 104 21.52 9.73 -20.35
C VAL A 104 23.01 9.66 -20.68
N GLY A 105 23.56 10.78 -21.13
CA GLY A 105 24.99 10.97 -21.35
C GLY A 105 25.59 11.76 -20.20
N LEU A 106 26.66 11.25 -19.63
CA LEU A 106 27.41 11.93 -18.58
C LEU A 106 28.92 11.87 -18.83
N ASP A 107 29.64 12.81 -18.23
CA ASP A 107 31.11 12.82 -18.26
C ASP A 107 31.63 12.17 -16.96
N PRO A 108 32.19 10.94 -17.04
CA PRO A 108 32.63 10.22 -15.86
C PRO A 108 33.82 10.87 -15.13
N LEU A 109 34.54 11.77 -15.79
CA LEU A 109 35.67 12.46 -15.19
C LEU A 109 35.26 13.63 -14.28
N THR A 110 34.08 14.18 -14.50
CA THR A 110 33.55 15.32 -13.74
C THR A 110 32.29 14.99 -12.94
N ALA A 111 31.66 13.86 -13.23
CA ALA A 111 30.50 13.39 -12.48
C ALA A 111 30.83 13.12 -11.02
N PRO A 112 29.99 13.52 -10.05
CA PRO A 112 30.14 13.08 -8.68
C PRO A 112 30.14 11.56 -8.59
N GLY A 113 31.04 10.97 -7.82
CA GLY A 113 31.27 9.51 -7.75
C GLY A 113 30.07 8.66 -7.34
N THR A 114 28.99 9.28 -6.88
CA THR A 114 27.71 8.63 -6.56
C THR A 114 26.80 8.42 -7.79
N ILE A 115 27.09 9.05 -8.92
CA ILE A 115 26.28 8.98 -10.15
C ILE A 115 26.79 7.89 -11.12
N ALA A 116 27.95 7.30 -10.86
CA ALA A 116 28.50 6.27 -11.74
C ALA A 116 27.91 4.88 -11.42
N PRO A 117 27.50 4.07 -12.41
CA PRO A 117 27.08 2.68 -12.18
C PRO A 117 28.11 1.89 -11.41
N VAL A 118 27.67 0.96 -10.55
CA VAL A 118 28.58 0.12 -9.74
C VAL A 118 29.50 -0.72 -10.63
N GLY A 119 29.01 -1.20 -11.77
CA GLY A 119 29.80 -1.90 -12.77
C GLY A 119 30.96 -1.08 -13.38
N MET A 120 30.88 0.26 -13.31
CA MET A 120 31.94 1.18 -13.71
C MET A 120 33.05 1.30 -12.65
N GLN A 121 32.72 1.00 -11.39
CA GLN A 121 33.64 1.14 -10.24
C GLN A 121 34.51 -0.13 -10.04
N GLU A 122 34.04 -1.32 -10.42
CA GLU A 122 34.71 -2.57 -10.07
C GLU A 122 35.63 -3.14 -11.18
N ASP A 123 35.29 -3.03 -12.48
CA ASP A 123 36.07 -3.68 -13.56
C ASP A 123 35.94 -3.04 -14.96
N ALA A 124 35.16 -2.01 -15.14
CA ALA A 124 35.02 -1.42 -16.47
C ALA A 124 36.28 -0.63 -16.80
N ASN A 125 36.93 -1.03 -17.85
CA ASN A 125 37.92 -0.21 -18.48
C ASN A 125 37.27 1.14 -18.80
N LEU A 126 37.63 2.19 -18.07
CA LEU A 126 37.24 3.57 -18.33
C LEU A 126 37.53 3.91 -19.81
N ASP A 127 38.53 3.26 -20.39
CA ASP A 127 38.87 3.32 -21.81
C ASP A 127 37.77 2.78 -22.73
N ASP A 128 37.06 1.71 -22.35
CA ASP A 128 35.95 1.17 -23.16
C ASP A 128 34.74 2.11 -23.13
N PHE A 129 34.49 2.76 -22.00
CA PHE A 129 33.41 3.75 -21.88
C PHE A 129 33.72 5.01 -22.69
N LEU A 130 34.91 5.59 -22.49
CA LEU A 130 35.27 6.88 -23.08
C LEU A 130 35.63 6.77 -24.59
N ILE A 131 36.26 5.64 -25.01
CA ILE A 131 36.80 5.52 -26.37
C ILE A 131 35.87 4.72 -27.27
N ARG A 132 35.29 3.63 -26.78
CA ARG A 132 34.44 2.73 -27.55
C ARG A 132 32.95 3.01 -27.43
N GLY A 133 32.55 3.86 -26.50
CA GLY A 133 31.17 4.28 -26.35
C GLY A 133 30.23 3.16 -25.91
N VAL A 134 30.58 2.46 -24.85
CA VAL A 134 29.71 1.42 -24.24
C VAL A 134 28.46 2.02 -23.63
N LEU A 135 27.31 1.35 -23.80
CA LEU A 135 26.09 1.66 -23.12
C LEU A 135 25.90 0.73 -21.91
N PHE A 136 25.73 1.32 -20.73
CA PHE A 136 25.23 0.60 -19.55
C PHE A 136 23.71 0.71 -19.52
N ALA A 137 23.01 -0.41 -19.54
CA ALA A 137 21.56 -0.43 -19.63
C ALA A 137 20.96 -1.31 -18.52
N ALA A 138 19.81 -0.89 -17.99
CA ALA A 138 18.98 -1.72 -17.14
C ALA A 138 18.58 -3.01 -17.90
N PRO A 139 18.33 -4.14 -17.18
CA PRO A 139 18.00 -5.42 -17.82
C PRO A 139 16.81 -5.39 -18.77
N ASP A 140 15.80 -4.57 -18.48
CA ASP A 140 14.62 -4.33 -19.32
C ASP A 140 14.95 -3.57 -20.59
N VAL A 141 15.90 -2.63 -20.52
CA VAL A 141 16.33 -1.77 -21.62
C VAL A 141 17.35 -2.45 -22.52
N ALA A 142 18.20 -3.28 -21.96
CA ALA A 142 19.27 -3.96 -22.72
C ALA A 142 18.69 -4.82 -23.86
N VAL A 143 17.55 -5.49 -23.62
CA VAL A 143 16.87 -6.29 -24.64
C VAL A 143 16.29 -5.39 -25.76
N ALA A 144 15.68 -4.29 -25.38
CA ALA A 144 15.06 -3.35 -26.33
C ALA A 144 16.08 -2.53 -27.15
N LEU A 145 17.32 -2.42 -26.67
CA LEU A 145 18.42 -1.76 -27.39
C LEU A 145 19.18 -2.72 -28.31
N ASP A 146 19.06 -4.04 -28.11
CA ASP A 146 19.77 -5.02 -28.92
C ASP A 146 19.35 -4.95 -30.40
N GLY A 147 20.26 -4.64 -31.27
CA GLY A 147 19.99 -4.38 -32.69
C GLY A 147 19.51 -2.96 -33.03
N ALA A 148 19.15 -2.12 -32.07
CA ALA A 148 18.71 -0.73 -32.28
C ALA A 148 19.91 0.25 -32.28
N VAL A 149 20.98 -0.10 -31.61
CA VAL A 149 22.23 0.71 -31.55
C VAL A 149 23.44 -0.12 -31.95
N SER A 150 24.44 0.55 -32.50
CA SER A 150 25.71 -0.11 -32.94
C SER A 150 26.72 -0.28 -31.80
N GLN A 151 26.49 0.36 -30.66
CA GLN A 151 27.35 0.35 -29.49
C GLN A 151 27.19 -0.94 -28.70
N ARG A 152 28.25 -1.34 -28.00
CA ARG A 152 28.22 -2.49 -27.11
C ARG A 152 27.35 -2.17 -25.88
N ILE A 153 26.40 -3.04 -25.58
CA ILE A 153 25.50 -2.93 -24.41
C ILE A 153 26.04 -3.81 -23.29
N ILE A 154 26.16 -3.23 -22.10
CA ILE A 154 26.44 -3.94 -20.84
C ILE A 154 25.21 -3.84 -19.96
N THR A 155 24.65 -4.98 -19.61
CA THR A 155 23.50 -5.04 -18.70
C THR A 155 23.98 -4.85 -17.27
N ASP A 156 23.52 -3.80 -16.60
CA ASP A 156 23.84 -3.51 -15.19
C ASP A 156 22.55 -3.28 -14.40
N PRO A 157 22.23 -4.13 -13.40
CA PRO A 157 21.06 -3.97 -12.55
C PRO A 157 21.07 -2.73 -11.65
N SER A 158 22.20 -2.05 -11.51
CA SER A 158 22.30 -0.78 -10.77
C SER A 158 21.85 0.44 -11.57
N VAL A 159 21.70 0.29 -12.89
CA VAL A 159 21.12 1.33 -13.75
C VAL A 159 19.60 1.36 -13.56
N ALA A 160 19.05 2.56 -13.47
CA ALA A 160 17.61 2.75 -13.30
C ALA A 160 16.80 2.06 -14.42
N PRO A 161 15.65 1.44 -14.09
CA PRO A 161 14.77 0.85 -15.09
C PRO A 161 14.33 1.87 -16.15
N GLY A 162 14.26 1.44 -17.41
CA GLY A 162 13.91 2.33 -18.52
C GLY A 162 15.03 3.29 -18.97
N VAL A 163 16.24 3.22 -18.39
CA VAL A 163 17.37 4.13 -18.63
C VAL A 163 18.55 3.36 -19.23
N ALA A 164 19.26 4.05 -20.15
CA ALA A 164 20.58 3.67 -20.62
C ALA A 164 21.57 4.81 -20.37
N LEU A 165 22.76 4.50 -19.88
CA LEU A 165 23.84 5.44 -19.60
C LEU A 165 24.97 5.26 -20.60
N THR A 166 25.56 6.36 -21.07
CA THR A 166 26.73 6.32 -21.94
C THR A 166 27.58 7.59 -21.79
N ASP A 167 28.72 7.62 -22.44
CA ASP A 167 29.53 8.84 -22.55
C ASP A 167 28.73 9.97 -23.22
N ILE A 168 28.97 11.20 -22.77
CA ILE A 168 28.23 12.38 -23.23
C ILE A 168 28.28 12.57 -24.76
N ARG A 169 29.41 12.28 -25.39
CA ARG A 169 29.60 12.41 -26.86
C ARG A 169 28.77 11.39 -27.62
N VAL A 170 28.71 10.16 -27.09
CA VAL A 170 27.88 9.08 -27.66
C VAL A 170 26.42 9.41 -27.52
N ALA A 171 26.01 9.92 -26.37
CA ALA A 171 24.63 10.37 -26.17
C ALA A 171 24.26 11.54 -27.08
N GLN A 172 25.13 12.53 -27.22
CA GLN A 172 24.90 13.66 -28.17
C GLN A 172 24.68 13.16 -29.59
N ALA A 173 25.53 12.23 -30.07
CA ALA A 173 25.38 11.64 -31.39
C ALA A 173 24.11 10.80 -31.56
N LEU A 174 23.71 10.03 -30.57
CA LEU A 174 22.50 9.20 -30.63
C LEU A 174 21.20 10.02 -30.51
N LEU A 175 21.27 11.20 -29.89
CA LEU A 175 20.14 12.09 -29.68
C LEU A 175 20.07 13.24 -30.74
N ASP A 176 21.00 13.26 -31.71
CA ASP A 176 21.10 14.32 -32.72
C ASP A 176 21.20 15.72 -32.08
N ALA A 177 21.98 15.85 -30.99
CA ALA A 177 22.09 17.04 -30.15
C ALA A 177 23.57 17.46 -29.96
N ASP A 178 24.29 17.61 -31.03
CA ASP A 178 25.71 18.00 -31.02
C ASP A 178 25.93 19.34 -30.32
N ASN A 179 26.92 19.34 -29.39
CA ASN A 179 27.28 20.52 -28.59
C ASN A 179 26.16 21.06 -27.68
N GLN A 180 25.14 20.27 -27.38
CA GLN A 180 24.05 20.62 -26.48
C GLN A 180 24.08 19.79 -25.23
N LEU A 181 23.61 20.36 -24.13
CA LEU A 181 23.48 19.73 -22.80
C LEU A 181 22.07 19.97 -22.28
N SER A 182 21.58 19.09 -21.43
CA SER A 182 20.26 19.25 -20.82
C SER A 182 20.35 20.00 -19.49
N ARG A 183 21.39 19.69 -18.69
CA ARG A 183 21.62 20.29 -17.38
C ARG A 183 23.08 20.18 -16.97
N LEU A 184 23.46 20.94 -15.93
CA LEU A 184 24.78 20.86 -15.31
C LEU A 184 24.61 20.54 -13.83
N ILE A 185 25.29 19.53 -13.33
CA ILE A 185 25.29 19.14 -11.92
C ILE A 185 26.39 19.92 -11.21
N ILE A 186 26.09 20.54 -10.07
CA ILE A 186 27.03 21.28 -9.26
C ILE A 186 27.64 20.33 -8.23
N ALA A 187 28.96 20.20 -8.18
CA ALA A 187 29.62 19.39 -7.17
C ALA A 187 29.40 19.99 -5.77
N THR A 188 29.26 19.14 -4.77
CA THR A 188 29.00 19.55 -3.38
C THR A 188 30.10 20.46 -2.82
N ALA A 189 31.35 20.24 -3.19
CA ALA A 189 32.48 21.09 -2.79
C ALA A 189 32.80 22.07 -3.92
N GLN A 190 32.53 23.34 -3.70
CA GLN A 190 32.90 24.42 -4.62
C GLN A 190 34.09 25.23 -4.07
N PRO A 191 35.01 25.71 -4.94
CA PRO A 191 36.09 26.61 -4.52
C PRO A 191 35.54 27.92 -3.97
N MET A 192 36.26 28.52 -3.00
CA MET A 192 35.91 29.85 -2.50
C MET A 192 36.27 30.95 -3.52
N GLY A 193 35.43 31.98 -3.61
CA GLY A 193 35.71 33.14 -4.48
C GLY A 193 35.31 32.95 -5.93
N LEU A 194 34.35 32.07 -6.20
CA LEU A 194 33.75 31.93 -7.56
C LEU A 194 33.05 33.22 -7.98
N PRO A 195 33.11 33.57 -9.26
CA PRO A 195 32.30 34.67 -9.77
C PRO A 195 30.82 34.27 -9.72
N ASP A 196 29.96 35.30 -9.57
CA ASP A 196 28.52 35.08 -9.53
C ASP A 196 28.00 34.43 -10.81
N LEU A 197 27.04 33.50 -10.65
CA LEU A 197 26.45 32.76 -11.77
C LEU A 197 25.86 33.71 -12.83
N GLY A 198 25.15 34.76 -12.39
CA GLY A 198 24.53 35.75 -13.27
C GLY A 198 25.52 36.53 -14.12
N THR A 199 26.82 36.60 -13.74
CA THR A 199 27.85 37.27 -14.58
C THR A 199 28.48 36.33 -15.59
N VAL A 200 28.55 35.01 -15.31
CA VAL A 200 29.20 34.03 -16.20
C VAL A 200 28.19 33.36 -17.14
N ALA A 201 27.00 33.06 -16.60
CA ALA A 201 25.94 32.36 -17.33
C ALA A 201 24.55 32.92 -16.92
N PRO A 202 24.18 34.11 -17.42
CA PRO A 202 22.91 34.76 -17.06
C PRO A 202 21.67 33.94 -17.51
N ASP A 203 21.85 33.09 -18.50
CA ASP A 203 20.77 32.25 -19.05
C ASP A 203 20.51 30.99 -18.26
N LEU A 204 21.24 30.76 -17.16
CA LEU A 204 21.06 29.60 -16.28
C LEU A 204 20.41 29.96 -14.96
N ILE A 205 19.60 29.05 -14.45
CA ILE A 205 18.99 29.11 -13.10
C ILE A 205 19.59 28.01 -12.27
N ARG A 206 19.99 28.33 -11.03
CA ARG A 206 20.38 27.33 -10.06
C ARG A 206 19.13 26.77 -9.38
N GLN A 207 18.90 25.50 -9.55
CA GLN A 207 17.92 24.72 -8.83
C GLN A 207 18.66 23.99 -7.68
N PRO A 208 18.35 24.32 -6.41
CA PRO A 208 18.98 23.65 -5.28
C PRO A 208 18.62 22.15 -5.28
N ALA A 209 19.50 21.35 -4.68
CA ALA A 209 19.18 19.96 -4.37
C ALA A 209 17.93 19.99 -3.48
N GLN A 210 16.79 19.68 -4.07
CA GLN A 210 15.56 19.50 -3.32
C GLN A 210 15.46 18.02 -2.98
N ASP A 211 15.06 17.70 -1.73
CA ASP A 211 14.41 16.42 -1.47
C ASP A 211 13.33 16.28 -2.52
N ALA A 212 13.61 15.52 -3.54
CA ALA A 212 12.77 15.48 -4.73
C ALA A 212 11.33 15.20 -4.30
N GLY A 213 10.37 16.02 -4.76
CA GLY A 213 8.96 15.84 -4.43
C GLY A 213 8.46 14.43 -4.77
N ALA A 214 9.15 13.74 -5.71
CA ALA A 214 9.00 12.33 -6.01
C ALA A 214 9.30 11.43 -4.79
N ASP A 215 10.31 11.72 -3.97
CA ASP A 215 10.63 10.93 -2.78
C ASP A 215 9.50 10.97 -1.76
N ARG A 216 8.86 12.13 -1.57
CA ARG A 216 7.72 12.27 -0.63
C ARG A 216 6.47 11.53 -1.10
N LEU A 217 6.19 11.51 -2.40
CA LEU A 217 5.07 10.76 -2.96
C LEU A 217 5.31 9.26 -2.89
N THR A 218 6.53 8.83 -3.18
CA THR A 218 6.93 7.43 -3.07
C THR A 218 6.97 6.96 -1.62
N ASP A 219 7.42 7.78 -0.68
CA ASP A 219 7.35 7.52 0.76
C ASP A 219 5.91 7.29 1.22
N SER A 220 4.97 8.09 0.75
CA SER A 220 3.55 7.93 1.06
C SER A 220 2.97 6.63 0.51
N PHE A 221 3.37 6.21 -0.70
CA PHE A 221 3.00 4.90 -1.26
C PHE A 221 3.59 3.76 -0.41
N HIS A 222 4.86 3.86 -0.03
CA HIS A 222 5.53 2.89 0.85
C HIS A 222 4.89 2.82 2.24
N LEU A 223 4.43 3.94 2.80
CA LEU A 223 3.70 3.98 4.05
C LEU A 223 2.37 3.23 3.96
N ASN A 224 1.62 3.42 2.89
CA ASN A 224 0.38 2.66 2.66
C ASN A 224 0.65 1.16 2.51
N LEU A 225 1.63 0.76 1.69
CA LEU A 225 2.03 -0.66 1.58
C LEU A 225 2.50 -1.22 2.92
N THR A 226 3.21 -0.44 3.71
CA THR A 226 3.66 -0.83 5.06
C THR A 226 2.47 -1.00 6.01
N ALA A 227 1.47 -0.09 5.96
CA ALA A 227 0.23 -0.20 6.73
C ALA A 227 -0.53 -1.50 6.39
N PHE A 228 -0.66 -1.83 5.09
CA PHE A 228 -1.22 -3.12 4.65
C PHE A 228 -0.38 -4.31 5.10
N GLY A 229 0.94 -4.20 5.05
CA GLY A 229 1.85 -5.21 5.56
C GLY A 229 1.62 -5.48 7.05
N PHE A 230 1.52 -4.46 7.88
CA PHE A 230 1.23 -4.59 9.32
C PHE A 230 -0.16 -5.17 9.58
N LEU A 231 -1.18 -4.74 8.84
CA LEU A 231 -2.53 -5.28 8.96
C LEU A 231 -2.56 -6.77 8.64
N SER A 232 -1.93 -7.16 7.54
CA SER A 232 -1.78 -8.55 7.09
C SER A 232 -0.96 -9.38 8.07
N PHE A 233 0.09 -8.81 8.64
CA PHE A 233 0.92 -9.44 9.67
C PHE A 233 0.13 -9.68 10.97
N ALA A 234 -0.67 -8.70 11.42
CA ALA A 234 -1.52 -8.87 12.60
C ALA A 234 -2.51 -10.03 12.42
N VAL A 235 -3.19 -10.09 11.26
CA VAL A 235 -4.07 -11.20 10.88
C VAL A 235 -3.29 -12.53 10.88
N GLY A 236 -2.12 -12.55 10.25
CA GLY A 236 -1.25 -13.72 10.18
C GLY A 236 -0.83 -14.25 11.55
N ILE A 237 -0.39 -13.38 12.47
CA ILE A 237 -0.04 -13.77 13.85
C ILE A 237 -1.22 -14.43 14.58
N PHE A 238 -2.42 -13.85 14.48
CA PHE A 238 -3.60 -14.41 15.12
C PHE A 238 -3.93 -15.80 14.60
N ILE A 239 -3.78 -16.02 13.29
CA ILE A 239 -4.02 -17.33 12.66
C ILE A 239 -2.98 -18.35 13.11
N VAL A 240 -1.69 -17.97 13.10
CA VAL A 240 -0.59 -18.82 13.57
C VAL A 240 -0.77 -19.14 15.05
N HIS A 241 -1.12 -18.14 15.88
CA HIS A 241 -1.41 -18.37 17.29
C HIS A 241 -2.60 -19.32 17.49
N GLY A 242 -3.66 -19.17 16.71
CA GLY A 242 -4.84 -20.04 16.74
C GLY A 242 -4.49 -21.48 16.39
N THR A 243 -3.80 -21.70 15.28
CA THR A 243 -3.43 -23.04 14.80
C THR A 243 -2.47 -23.76 15.74
N ILE A 244 -1.45 -23.06 16.24
CA ILE A 244 -0.49 -23.60 17.20
C ILE A 244 -1.17 -23.91 18.55
N SER A 245 -1.92 -22.97 19.12
CA SER A 245 -2.62 -23.16 20.39
C SER A 245 -3.54 -24.38 20.34
N LEU A 246 -4.21 -24.56 19.20
CA LEU A 246 -5.13 -25.67 18.99
C LEU A 246 -4.40 -27.02 18.86
N ALA A 247 -3.30 -27.07 18.11
CA ALA A 247 -2.43 -28.24 17.99
C ALA A 247 -1.86 -28.65 19.37
N PHE A 248 -1.54 -27.69 20.22
CA PHE A 248 -1.07 -27.95 21.57
C PHE A 248 -2.18 -28.50 22.50
N GLU A 249 -3.39 -27.98 22.44
CA GLU A 249 -4.51 -28.51 23.25
C GLU A 249 -4.78 -29.98 22.92
N GLN A 250 -4.70 -30.41 21.68
CA GLN A 250 -4.86 -31.81 21.28
C GLN A 250 -3.77 -32.73 21.88
N ARG A 251 -2.55 -32.23 21.96
CA ARG A 251 -1.40 -32.99 22.47
C ARG A 251 -1.27 -33.00 23.98
N ARG A 252 -2.14 -32.26 24.66
CA ARG A 252 -2.08 -32.08 26.11
C ARG A 252 -2.18 -33.40 26.87
N SER A 253 -3.04 -34.31 26.43
CA SER A 253 -3.17 -35.65 27.02
C SER A 253 -1.89 -36.48 26.85
N MET A 254 -1.28 -36.46 25.65
CA MET A 254 -0.02 -37.13 25.36
C MET A 254 1.14 -36.57 26.20
N VAL A 255 1.27 -35.23 26.26
CA VAL A 255 2.30 -34.56 27.07
C VAL A 255 2.17 -34.96 28.54
N ARG A 256 0.94 -35.03 29.08
CA ARG A 256 0.67 -35.48 30.44
C ARG A 256 1.09 -36.94 30.66
N THR A 257 0.78 -37.83 29.72
CA THR A 257 1.18 -39.24 29.77
C THR A 257 2.70 -39.39 29.75
N LEU A 258 3.41 -38.65 28.84
CA LEU A 258 4.87 -38.69 28.78
C LEU A 258 5.51 -38.16 30.06
N ARG A 259 4.94 -37.13 30.69
CA ARG A 259 5.39 -36.63 32.00
C ARG A 259 5.14 -37.65 33.12
N ALA A 260 4.00 -38.32 33.11
CA ALA A 260 3.70 -39.37 34.08
C ALA A 260 4.63 -40.59 33.94
N LEU A 261 5.13 -40.86 32.72
CA LEU A 261 6.15 -41.88 32.45
C LEU A 261 7.57 -41.41 32.77
N GLY A 262 7.77 -40.24 33.37
CA GLY A 262 9.06 -39.73 33.84
C GLY A 262 9.85 -38.90 32.87
N VAL A 263 9.29 -38.49 31.71
CA VAL A 263 10.02 -37.59 30.79
C VAL A 263 10.08 -36.18 31.40
N PRO A 264 11.28 -35.57 31.53
CA PRO A 264 11.44 -34.23 32.09
C PRO A 264 10.69 -33.18 31.27
N LEU A 265 10.09 -32.20 31.96
CA LEU A 265 9.34 -31.12 31.33
C LEU A 265 10.22 -30.30 30.37
N THR A 266 11.47 -30.02 30.73
CA THR A 266 12.43 -29.28 29.93
C THR A 266 12.72 -29.99 28.61
N THR A 267 12.86 -31.31 28.63
CA THR A 267 13.05 -32.14 27.42
C THR A 267 11.83 -32.09 26.51
N LEU A 268 10.62 -32.21 27.09
CA LEU A 268 9.38 -32.10 26.30
C LEU A 268 9.21 -30.74 25.67
N ILE A 269 9.43 -29.67 26.44
CA ILE A 269 9.37 -28.28 25.88
C ILE A 269 10.43 -28.10 24.79
N GLY A 270 11.66 -28.54 25.00
CA GLY A 270 12.73 -28.46 24.00
C GLY A 270 12.38 -29.20 22.70
N LEU A 271 11.84 -30.41 22.77
CA LEU A 271 11.39 -31.19 21.62
C LEU A 271 10.21 -30.51 20.89
N MET A 272 9.26 -29.94 21.63
CA MET A 272 8.14 -29.20 21.01
C MET A 272 8.59 -27.91 20.36
N ILE A 273 9.56 -27.19 20.92
CA ILE A 273 10.16 -26.01 20.30
C ILE A 273 10.91 -26.38 19.03
N SER A 274 11.76 -27.43 19.07
CA SER A 274 12.49 -27.89 17.88
C SER A 274 11.55 -28.32 16.75
N GLU A 275 10.46 -29.01 17.06
CA GLU A 275 9.43 -29.38 16.10
C GLU A 275 8.75 -28.13 15.47
N LEU A 276 8.40 -27.14 16.28
CA LEU A 276 7.80 -25.91 15.81
C LEU A 276 8.75 -25.10 14.93
N ILE A 277 10.06 -25.06 15.26
CA ILE A 277 11.06 -24.41 14.42
C ILE A 277 11.14 -25.10 13.06
N VAL A 278 11.18 -26.44 13.04
CA VAL A 278 11.18 -27.19 11.75
C VAL A 278 9.94 -26.84 10.92
N PHE A 279 8.76 -26.80 11.54
CA PHE A 279 7.54 -26.44 10.81
C PHE A 279 7.53 -24.98 10.37
N ALA A 280 8.06 -24.06 11.19
CA ALA A 280 8.19 -22.66 10.83
C ALA A 280 9.14 -22.47 9.63
N VAL A 281 10.25 -23.20 9.60
CA VAL A 281 11.20 -23.15 8.48
C VAL A 281 10.59 -23.75 7.20
N LEU A 282 9.94 -24.91 7.30
CA LEU A 282 9.29 -25.54 6.15
C LEU A 282 8.13 -24.68 5.61
N ALA A 283 7.23 -24.25 6.48
CA ALA A 283 6.09 -23.42 6.09
C ALA A 283 6.55 -22.01 5.67
N GLY A 284 7.58 -21.47 6.33
CA GLY A 284 8.21 -20.21 5.96
C GLY A 284 8.84 -20.27 4.57
N GLY A 285 9.59 -21.33 4.25
CA GLY A 285 10.15 -21.54 2.91
C GLY A 285 9.08 -21.64 1.82
N ILE A 286 8.00 -22.41 2.08
CA ILE A 286 6.84 -22.48 1.16
C ILE A 286 6.17 -21.10 1.05
N GLY A 287 6.01 -20.39 2.18
CA GLY A 287 5.40 -19.07 2.23
C GLY A 287 6.22 -18.02 1.46
N VAL A 288 7.53 -17.99 1.63
CA VAL A 288 8.43 -17.12 0.87
C VAL A 288 8.36 -17.42 -0.63
N ALA A 289 8.35 -18.70 -1.03
CA ALA A 289 8.20 -19.09 -2.44
C ALA A 289 6.84 -18.66 -3.02
N LEU A 290 5.75 -18.85 -2.28
CA LEU A 290 4.41 -18.37 -2.69
C LEU A 290 4.36 -16.84 -2.73
N GLY A 291 4.98 -16.15 -1.75
CA GLY A 291 5.10 -14.70 -1.71
C GLY A 291 5.86 -14.16 -2.92
N TYR A 292 6.94 -14.84 -3.34
CA TYR A 292 7.66 -14.51 -4.57
C TYR A 292 6.75 -14.63 -5.82
N VAL A 293 6.00 -15.71 -5.94
CA VAL A 293 5.08 -15.89 -7.08
C VAL A 293 4.01 -14.81 -7.10
N ILE A 294 3.41 -14.50 -5.94
CA ILE A 294 2.41 -13.43 -5.81
C ILE A 294 3.03 -12.08 -6.20
N ALA A 295 4.20 -11.75 -5.67
CA ALA A 295 4.90 -10.52 -5.98
C ALA A 295 5.26 -10.42 -7.47
N ALA A 296 5.78 -11.50 -8.08
CA ALA A 296 6.14 -11.53 -9.50
C ALA A 296 4.94 -11.32 -10.43
N VAL A 297 3.76 -11.82 -10.05
CA VAL A 297 2.52 -11.61 -10.83
C VAL A 297 1.98 -10.18 -10.66
N LEU A 298 2.14 -9.58 -9.48
CA LEU A 298 1.58 -8.26 -9.17
C LEU A 298 2.52 -7.10 -9.50
N LEU A 299 3.84 -7.31 -9.47
CA LEU A 299 4.86 -6.26 -9.67
C LEU A 299 4.72 -5.49 -10.99
N PRO A 300 4.42 -6.11 -12.16
CA PRO A 300 4.22 -5.36 -13.41
C PRO A 300 3.09 -4.33 -13.32
N ASN A 301 2.02 -4.64 -12.59
CA ASN A 301 0.91 -3.69 -12.39
C ASN A 301 1.32 -2.55 -11.46
N VAL A 302 2.12 -2.84 -10.41
CA VAL A 302 2.67 -1.82 -9.50
C VAL A 302 3.65 -0.92 -10.25
N ALA A 303 4.55 -1.49 -11.02
CA ALA A 303 5.51 -0.75 -11.84
C ALA A 303 4.81 0.20 -12.83
N ALA A 304 3.80 -0.30 -13.56
CA ALA A 304 3.01 0.52 -14.47
C ALA A 304 2.26 1.66 -13.76
N THR A 305 1.82 1.43 -12.52
CA THR A 305 1.17 2.45 -11.68
C THR A 305 2.14 3.54 -11.27
N LEU A 306 3.29 3.15 -10.74
CA LEU A 306 4.31 4.09 -10.26
C LEU A 306 4.87 4.93 -11.40
N GLN A 307 5.04 4.33 -12.58
CA GLN A 307 5.42 5.06 -13.79
C GLN A 307 4.31 6.02 -14.26
N GLY A 308 3.04 5.59 -14.22
CA GLY A 308 1.92 6.39 -14.72
C GLY A 308 1.51 7.55 -13.82
N LEU A 309 1.56 7.37 -12.49
CA LEU A 309 1.14 8.39 -11.51
C LEU A 309 2.29 9.31 -11.07
N TYR A 310 3.48 8.75 -10.92
CA TYR A 310 4.61 9.45 -10.30
C TYR A 310 5.80 9.64 -11.25
N GLY A 311 5.67 9.16 -12.51
CA GLY A 311 6.77 9.20 -13.47
C GLY A 311 7.97 8.31 -13.10
N ALA A 312 7.86 7.54 -12.04
CA ALA A 312 8.93 6.73 -11.49
C ALA A 312 9.07 5.42 -12.25
N SER A 313 10.21 5.19 -12.87
CA SER A 313 10.51 3.92 -13.52
C SER A 313 10.87 2.86 -12.49
N VAL A 314 10.02 1.83 -12.37
CA VAL A 314 10.24 0.67 -11.51
C VAL A 314 10.41 -0.56 -12.39
N SER A 315 11.37 -1.43 -12.05
CA SER A 315 11.55 -2.70 -12.74
C SER A 315 10.28 -3.56 -12.65
N GLY A 316 9.76 -3.99 -13.79
CA GLY A 316 8.65 -4.95 -13.85
C GLY A 316 9.05 -6.38 -13.51
N THR A 317 10.34 -6.65 -13.28
CA THR A 317 10.91 -7.96 -12.98
C THR A 317 11.41 -8.01 -11.55
N LEU A 318 10.96 -9.04 -10.80
CA LEU A 318 11.34 -9.21 -9.40
C LEU A 318 12.73 -9.85 -9.29
N GLN A 319 13.64 -9.19 -8.59
CA GLN A 319 14.95 -9.74 -8.26
C GLN A 319 14.94 -10.48 -6.92
N LEU A 320 15.72 -11.56 -6.82
CA LEU A 320 15.90 -12.31 -5.58
C LEU A 320 16.86 -11.58 -4.63
N ARG A 321 16.36 -10.65 -3.85
CA ARG A 321 17.13 -9.93 -2.84
C ARG A 321 17.05 -10.63 -1.48
N PRO A 322 18.15 -10.77 -0.73
CA PRO A 322 18.15 -11.49 0.55
C PRO A 322 17.28 -10.82 1.61
N GLU A 323 17.07 -9.52 1.53
CA GLU A 323 16.39 -8.71 2.54
C GLU A 323 14.94 -9.16 2.82
N TRP A 324 14.14 -9.35 1.79
CA TRP A 324 12.73 -9.69 1.96
C TRP A 324 12.50 -11.18 2.28
N TRP A 325 13.29 -12.11 1.73
CA TRP A 325 13.12 -13.53 2.06
C TRP A 325 13.71 -13.88 3.44
N VAL A 326 14.80 -13.20 3.87
CA VAL A 326 15.28 -13.30 5.25
C VAL A 326 14.25 -12.73 6.22
N SER A 327 13.66 -11.58 5.91
CA SER A 327 12.60 -10.97 6.70
C SER A 327 11.38 -11.91 6.79
N GLY A 328 10.91 -12.48 5.67
CA GLY A 328 9.82 -13.45 5.64
C GLY A 328 10.11 -14.70 6.48
N MET A 329 11.31 -15.27 6.39
CA MET A 329 11.73 -16.40 7.19
C MET A 329 11.82 -16.04 8.69
N SER A 330 12.38 -14.87 9.00
CA SER A 330 12.49 -14.39 10.38
C SER A 330 11.10 -14.23 11.02
N ILE A 331 10.15 -13.68 10.27
CA ILE A 331 8.76 -13.54 10.74
C ILE A 331 8.07 -14.88 10.92
N ALA A 332 8.29 -15.84 10.02
CA ALA A 332 7.77 -17.20 10.18
C ALA A 332 8.28 -17.84 11.48
N VAL A 333 9.56 -17.73 11.78
CA VAL A 333 10.17 -18.32 13.00
C VAL A 333 9.78 -17.54 14.25
N LEU A 334 9.96 -16.21 14.26
CA LEU A 334 9.64 -15.36 15.42
C LEU A 334 8.14 -15.31 15.70
N GLY A 335 7.32 -15.19 14.64
CA GLY A 335 5.87 -15.23 14.74
C GLY A 335 5.36 -16.55 15.30
N THR A 336 5.94 -17.68 14.85
CA THR A 336 5.65 -19.01 15.41
C THR A 336 6.09 -19.11 16.86
N GLY A 337 7.27 -18.61 17.22
CA GLY A 337 7.78 -18.58 18.60
C GLY A 337 6.87 -17.76 19.54
N PHE A 338 6.48 -16.56 19.08
CA PHE A 338 5.55 -15.70 19.82
C PHE A 338 4.17 -16.36 19.97
N ALA A 339 3.63 -16.90 18.89
CA ALA A 339 2.35 -17.60 18.91
C ALA A 339 2.35 -18.85 19.81
N ALA A 340 3.47 -19.56 19.85
CA ALA A 340 3.64 -20.75 20.68
C ALA A 340 3.88 -20.42 22.16
N SER A 341 4.37 -19.23 22.48
CA SER A 341 4.77 -18.84 23.84
C SER A 341 3.66 -19.06 24.88
N GLY A 342 2.44 -18.64 24.57
CA GLY A 342 1.27 -18.83 25.43
C GLY A 342 0.89 -20.29 25.64
N ALA A 343 1.01 -21.11 24.59
CA ALA A 343 0.72 -22.55 24.67
C ALA A 343 1.81 -23.28 25.48
N LEU A 344 3.07 -22.97 25.24
CA LEU A 344 4.21 -23.53 26.01
C LEU A 344 4.14 -23.14 27.50
N TRP A 345 3.79 -21.88 27.78
CA TRP A 345 3.57 -21.41 29.15
C TRP A 345 2.48 -22.19 29.89
N LYS A 346 1.34 -22.48 29.21
CA LYS A 346 0.25 -23.30 29.77
C LYS A 346 0.73 -24.73 30.07
N ILE A 347 1.55 -25.33 29.19
CA ILE A 347 2.15 -26.64 29.40
C ILE A 347 3.13 -26.63 30.58
N ALA A 348 3.97 -25.60 30.66
CA ALA A 348 4.95 -25.45 31.75
C ALA A 348 4.27 -25.38 33.13
N LYS A 349 3.13 -24.70 33.22
CA LYS A 349 2.35 -24.56 34.46
C LYS A 349 1.29 -25.65 34.68
N MET A 350 1.23 -26.68 33.83
CA MET A 350 0.20 -27.71 33.90
C MET A 350 0.42 -28.63 35.10
N PRO A 351 -0.53 -28.70 36.06
CA PRO A 351 -0.42 -29.65 37.20
C PRO A 351 -0.68 -31.09 36.74
N LEU A 352 0.14 -32.04 37.22
CA LEU A 352 0.03 -33.47 36.88
C LEU A 352 -1.31 -34.07 37.33
N LEU A 353 -1.87 -33.62 38.47
CA LEU A 353 -3.08 -34.12 39.11
C LEU A 353 -4.38 -33.35 38.75
N ALA A 354 -4.39 -32.58 37.68
CA ALA A 354 -5.55 -31.73 37.30
C ALA A 354 -6.81 -32.50 36.91
N SER A 355 -6.73 -33.81 36.65
CA SER A 355 -7.90 -34.65 36.31
C SER A 355 -8.89 -34.85 37.47
N ALA A 356 -8.49 -34.57 38.72
CA ALA A 356 -9.32 -34.76 39.90
C ALA A 356 -10.29 -33.60 40.20
N ARG A 357 -10.26 -32.46 39.48
CA ARG A 357 -11.10 -31.29 39.79
C ARG A 357 -11.67 -30.59 38.54
N PRO A 358 -12.67 -31.16 37.84
CA PRO A 358 -13.23 -30.54 36.62
C PRO A 358 -13.90 -29.18 36.86
N ARG A 359 -14.54 -28.98 38.02
CA ARG A 359 -15.25 -27.75 38.40
C ARG A 359 -14.31 -26.55 38.63
N ALA A 360 -13.13 -26.78 39.24
CA ALA A 360 -12.16 -25.69 39.44
C ALA A 360 -11.62 -25.13 38.11
N TRP A 361 -11.65 -25.94 37.07
CA TRP A 361 -11.21 -25.57 35.73
C TRP A 361 -12.23 -24.69 34.96
N ALA A 362 -13.50 -25.01 35.11
CA ALA A 362 -14.59 -24.21 34.54
C ALA A 362 -14.65 -22.79 35.14
N LEU A 363 -14.36 -22.67 36.44
CA LEU A 363 -14.28 -21.36 37.12
C LEU A 363 -13.04 -20.55 36.69
N ALA A 364 -11.87 -21.18 36.52
CA ALA A 364 -10.64 -20.52 36.08
C ALA A 364 -10.72 -19.99 34.62
N SER A 365 -11.48 -20.70 33.77
CA SER A 365 -11.70 -20.24 32.38
C SER A 365 -12.58 -18.97 32.30
N GLY A 366 -13.53 -18.81 33.23
CA GLY A 366 -14.39 -17.61 33.31
C GLY A 366 -13.62 -16.36 33.74
N GLU A 367 -12.66 -16.51 34.67
CA GLU A 367 -11.83 -15.39 35.13
C GLU A 367 -10.85 -14.91 34.06
N THR A 368 -10.28 -15.85 33.32
CA THR A 368 -9.39 -15.51 32.19
C THR A 368 -10.13 -14.72 31.09
N ALA A 369 -11.35 -15.13 30.74
CA ALA A 369 -12.18 -14.42 29.77
C ALA A 369 -12.53 -12.99 30.22
N ARG A 370 -12.79 -12.82 31.54
CA ARG A 370 -13.08 -11.48 32.11
C ARG A 370 -11.85 -10.59 32.10
N ARG A 371 -10.66 -11.13 32.42
CA ARG A 371 -9.39 -10.38 32.35
C ARG A 371 -9.07 -9.94 30.90
N LEU A 372 -9.24 -10.83 29.92
CA LEU A 372 -9.08 -10.49 28.50
C LEU A 372 -10.08 -9.43 28.05
N GLY A 373 -11.32 -9.50 28.51
CA GLY A 373 -12.33 -8.46 28.27
C GLY A 373 -11.95 -7.10 28.85
N LEU A 374 -11.37 -7.06 30.06
CA LEU A 374 -10.86 -5.82 30.65
C LEU A 374 -9.71 -5.23 29.82
N VAL A 375 -8.74 -6.06 29.41
CA VAL A 375 -7.63 -5.62 28.53
C VAL A 375 -8.18 -5.10 27.21
N ALA A 376 -9.17 -5.75 26.61
CA ALA A 376 -9.81 -5.30 25.40
C ALA A 376 -10.44 -3.91 25.54
N VAL A 377 -11.22 -3.70 26.59
CA VAL A 377 -11.85 -2.41 26.90
C VAL A 377 -10.79 -1.33 27.13
N THR A 378 -9.73 -1.64 27.88
CA THR A 378 -8.62 -0.70 28.10
C THR A 378 -7.95 -0.30 26.78
N LEU A 379 -7.66 -1.26 25.88
CA LEU A 379 -7.07 -0.98 24.57
C LEU A 379 -7.99 -0.11 23.71
N LEU A 380 -9.30 -0.39 23.69
CA LEU A 380 -10.28 0.41 22.95
C LEU A 380 -10.40 1.84 23.52
N LEU A 381 -10.32 2.00 24.86
CA LEU A 381 -10.32 3.33 25.50
C LEU A 381 -9.04 4.08 25.21
N VAL A 382 -7.88 3.42 25.26
CA VAL A 382 -6.59 4.02 24.84
C VAL A 382 -6.63 4.43 23.37
N GLY A 383 -7.15 3.56 22.51
CA GLY A 383 -7.39 3.90 21.09
C GLY A 383 -8.31 5.11 20.93
N GLY A 384 -9.44 5.16 21.66
CA GLY A 384 -10.33 6.33 21.67
C GLY A 384 -9.63 7.61 22.14
N GLY A 385 -8.78 7.52 23.16
CA GLY A 385 -7.96 8.64 23.61
C GLY A 385 -6.98 9.13 22.54
N ILE A 386 -6.28 8.18 21.88
CA ILE A 386 -5.37 8.52 20.78
C ILE A 386 -6.13 9.16 19.61
N ALA A 387 -7.35 8.69 19.32
CA ALA A 387 -8.17 9.26 18.27
C ALA A 387 -8.60 10.72 18.54
N ILE A 388 -8.63 11.18 19.80
CA ILE A 388 -9.05 12.53 20.16
C ILE A 388 -7.84 13.47 20.28
N TRP A 389 -6.74 13.00 20.86
CA TRP A 389 -5.57 13.84 21.21
C TRP A 389 -4.28 13.45 20.49
N GLY A 390 -4.29 12.31 19.76
CA GLY A 390 -3.08 11.82 19.09
C GLY A 390 -2.78 12.60 17.83
N GLN A 391 -1.50 12.88 17.58
CA GLN A 391 -0.97 13.45 16.35
C GLN A 391 0.25 12.64 15.92
N GLY A 392 0.50 12.60 14.62
CA GLY A 392 1.64 11.90 14.04
C GLY A 392 1.36 10.44 13.66
N LEU A 393 2.09 10.00 12.64
CA LEU A 393 1.93 8.71 12.00
C LEU A 393 2.09 7.51 12.95
N THR A 394 3.03 7.60 13.91
CA THR A 394 3.26 6.54 14.90
C THR A 394 2.03 6.29 15.76
N LEU A 395 1.36 7.35 16.23
CA LEU A 395 0.14 7.23 17.04
C LEU A 395 -1.04 6.72 16.21
N ALA A 396 -1.10 7.04 14.91
CA ALA A 396 -2.10 6.47 14.00
C ALA A 396 -1.94 4.95 13.87
N PHE A 397 -0.73 4.42 13.76
CA PHE A 397 -0.49 2.97 13.75
C PHE A 397 -0.78 2.31 15.10
N VAL A 398 -0.45 2.97 16.23
CA VAL A 398 -0.82 2.49 17.56
C VAL A 398 -2.34 2.44 17.72
N LEU A 399 -3.07 3.42 17.22
CA LEU A 399 -4.54 3.44 17.18
C LEU A 399 -5.09 2.23 16.40
N LEU A 400 -4.57 1.97 15.19
CA LEU A 400 -4.95 0.79 14.40
C LEU A 400 -4.69 -0.52 15.16
N ALA A 401 -3.53 -0.65 15.81
CA ALA A 401 -3.20 -1.82 16.61
C ALA A 401 -4.14 -1.98 17.82
N CYS A 402 -4.46 -0.90 18.54
CA CYS A 402 -5.40 -0.90 19.66
C CYS A 402 -6.80 -1.32 19.22
N LEU A 403 -7.29 -0.83 18.09
CA LEU A 403 -8.60 -1.19 17.53
C LEU A 403 -8.64 -2.67 17.14
N LEU A 404 -7.63 -3.16 16.41
CA LEU A 404 -7.57 -4.55 15.96
C LEU A 404 -7.46 -5.52 17.12
N ILE A 405 -6.51 -5.32 18.01
CA ILE A 405 -6.27 -6.22 19.15
C ILE A 405 -7.44 -6.12 20.12
N GLY A 406 -7.93 -4.92 20.43
CA GLY A 406 -9.07 -4.71 21.30
C GLY A 406 -10.34 -5.40 20.79
N ALA A 407 -10.65 -5.24 19.50
CA ALA A 407 -11.80 -5.89 18.86
C ALA A 407 -11.66 -7.42 18.82
N ALA A 408 -10.48 -7.94 18.55
CA ALA A 408 -10.24 -9.38 18.57
C ALA A 408 -10.46 -9.94 19.99
N LEU A 409 -9.92 -9.30 21.01
CA LEU A 409 -10.02 -9.77 22.40
C LEU A 409 -11.43 -9.65 22.99
N ILE A 410 -12.25 -8.69 22.55
CA ILE A 410 -13.63 -8.52 23.02
C ILE A 410 -14.60 -9.47 22.30
N LEU A 411 -14.27 -10.00 21.12
CA LEU A 411 -15.14 -10.83 20.31
C LEU A 411 -15.75 -12.03 21.06
N PRO A 412 -14.99 -12.85 21.84
CA PRO A 412 -15.58 -13.99 22.54
C PRO A 412 -16.67 -13.58 23.54
N LEU A 413 -16.52 -12.39 24.15
CA LEU A 413 -17.53 -11.85 25.06
C LEU A 413 -18.80 -11.47 24.29
N LEU A 414 -18.66 -10.80 23.16
CA LEU A 414 -19.78 -10.40 22.30
C LEU A 414 -20.51 -11.62 21.72
N LEU A 415 -19.77 -12.61 21.23
CA LEU A 415 -20.34 -13.87 20.73
C LEU A 415 -21.11 -14.61 21.82
N ARG A 416 -20.53 -14.70 23.02
CA ARG A 416 -21.18 -15.32 24.16
C ARG A 416 -22.50 -14.60 24.54
N SER A 417 -22.47 -13.27 24.50
CA SER A 417 -23.67 -12.44 24.75
C SER A 417 -24.73 -12.64 23.68
N ALA A 418 -24.35 -12.66 22.40
CA ALA A 418 -25.25 -12.89 21.28
C ALA A 418 -25.90 -14.28 21.34
N VAL A 419 -25.11 -15.32 21.61
CA VAL A 419 -25.61 -16.70 21.79
C VAL A 419 -26.54 -16.81 23.00
N THR A 420 -26.24 -16.15 24.14
CA THR A 420 -27.10 -16.14 25.31
C THR A 420 -28.43 -15.44 25.04
N LEU A 421 -28.40 -14.35 24.25
CA LEU A 421 -29.60 -13.65 23.82
C LEU A 421 -30.46 -14.53 22.88
N ALA A 422 -29.85 -15.27 21.99
CA ALA A 422 -30.54 -16.23 21.12
C ALA A 422 -31.15 -17.40 21.91
N ASP A 423 -30.40 -17.93 22.90
CA ASP A 423 -30.84 -18.98 23.83
C ASP A 423 -32.13 -18.55 24.61
N SER A 424 -32.14 -17.33 25.15
CA SER A 424 -33.31 -16.78 25.90
C SER A 424 -34.59 -16.66 25.07
N ARG A 425 -34.45 -16.61 23.72
CA ARG A 425 -35.60 -16.55 22.80
C ARG A 425 -36.02 -17.91 22.25
N ALA A 426 -35.24 -18.95 22.48
CA ALA A 426 -35.52 -20.28 21.98
C ALA A 426 -36.74 -20.93 22.70
N ARG A 427 -37.75 -21.35 21.94
CA ARG A 427 -38.96 -21.94 22.47
C ARG A 427 -39.00 -23.46 22.44
N SER A 428 -38.23 -24.11 21.53
CA SER A 428 -38.19 -25.56 21.45
C SER A 428 -36.96 -26.14 22.15
N ALA A 429 -37.08 -27.33 22.73
CA ALA A 429 -35.99 -28.04 23.41
C ALA A 429 -34.76 -28.24 22.51
N MET A 430 -34.97 -28.50 21.22
CA MET A 430 -33.87 -28.65 20.24
C MET A 430 -33.06 -27.36 20.07
N TRP A 431 -33.74 -26.19 19.96
CA TRP A 431 -33.05 -24.90 19.81
C TRP A 431 -32.42 -24.45 21.12
N GLN A 432 -33.02 -24.72 22.29
CA GLN A 432 -32.41 -24.48 23.60
C GLN A 432 -31.12 -25.28 23.74
N TRP A 433 -31.14 -26.59 23.40
CA TRP A 433 -29.96 -27.43 23.40
C TRP A 433 -28.91 -26.91 22.42
N PHE A 434 -29.30 -26.54 21.20
CA PHE A 434 -28.39 -26.01 20.17
C PHE A 434 -27.65 -24.75 20.65
N TRP A 435 -28.36 -23.79 21.26
CA TRP A 435 -27.75 -22.55 21.73
C TRP A 435 -26.90 -22.80 22.99
N ALA A 436 -27.35 -23.62 23.90
CA ALA A 436 -26.59 -24.02 25.12
C ALA A 436 -25.26 -24.71 24.71
N ASP A 437 -25.32 -25.64 23.76
CA ASP A 437 -24.15 -26.34 23.22
C ASP A 437 -23.25 -25.37 22.47
N THR A 438 -23.79 -24.47 21.66
CA THR A 438 -23.04 -23.41 20.94
C THR A 438 -22.29 -22.52 21.94
N ARG A 439 -22.92 -22.12 23.06
CA ARG A 439 -22.28 -21.30 24.09
C ARG A 439 -21.08 -21.97 24.71
N GLN A 440 -21.12 -23.31 24.88
CA GLN A 440 -19.98 -24.09 25.40
C GLN A 440 -18.82 -24.16 24.42
N GLN A 441 -19.08 -23.99 23.13
CA GLN A 441 -18.05 -24.07 22.06
C GLN A 441 -17.42 -22.76 21.67
N VAL A 442 -18.04 -21.64 21.98
CA VAL A 442 -17.48 -20.30 21.67
C VAL A 442 -15.99 -20.19 22.08
N PRO A 443 -15.54 -20.66 23.27
CA PRO A 443 -14.12 -20.60 23.63
C PRO A 443 -13.21 -21.39 22.67
N GLY A 444 -13.65 -22.55 22.19
CA GLY A 444 -12.88 -23.40 21.28
C GLY A 444 -12.77 -22.82 19.86
N MET A 445 -13.80 -22.10 19.42
CA MET A 445 -13.85 -21.49 18.09
C MET A 445 -13.38 -20.03 18.11
N SER A 446 -13.20 -19.43 19.27
CA SER A 446 -12.95 -17.97 19.41
C SER A 446 -11.74 -17.51 18.62
N LEU A 447 -10.63 -18.23 18.63
CA LEU A 447 -9.42 -17.86 17.89
C LEU A 447 -9.64 -17.82 16.36
N ALA A 448 -10.36 -18.81 15.83
CA ALA A 448 -10.68 -18.83 14.41
C ALA A 448 -11.67 -17.70 14.01
N LEU A 449 -12.64 -17.42 14.89
CA LEU A 449 -13.58 -16.33 14.68
C LEU A 449 -12.93 -14.94 14.85
N MET A 450 -11.92 -14.80 15.73
CA MET A 450 -11.09 -13.61 15.80
C MET A 450 -10.32 -13.39 14.48
N ALA A 451 -9.74 -14.43 13.92
CA ALA A 451 -9.07 -14.36 12.63
C ALA A 451 -10.04 -13.96 11.51
N LEU A 452 -11.26 -14.51 11.51
CA LEU A 452 -12.30 -14.12 10.57
C LEU A 452 -12.73 -12.65 10.75
N LEU A 453 -12.90 -12.21 12.00
CA LEU A 453 -13.21 -10.81 12.33
C LEU A 453 -12.16 -9.88 11.73
N LEU A 454 -10.89 -10.14 12.04
CA LEU A 454 -9.77 -9.30 11.60
C LEU A 454 -9.63 -9.30 10.09
N ALA A 455 -9.70 -10.48 9.43
CA ALA A 455 -9.62 -10.60 7.98
C ALA A 455 -10.77 -9.85 7.30
N THR A 456 -12.00 -10.01 7.79
CA THR A 456 -13.17 -9.34 7.22
C THR A 456 -13.15 -7.84 7.49
N ALA A 457 -12.79 -7.42 8.70
CA ALA A 457 -12.67 -5.99 9.04
C ALA A 457 -11.56 -5.31 8.23
N ALA A 458 -10.42 -5.96 8.05
CA ALA A 458 -9.35 -5.48 7.19
C ALA A 458 -9.84 -5.30 5.75
N ASN A 459 -10.52 -6.31 5.20
CA ASN A 459 -11.04 -6.25 3.83
C ASN A 459 -12.10 -5.15 3.67
N VAL A 460 -13.02 -5.00 4.64
CA VAL A 460 -14.00 -3.90 4.67
C VAL A 460 -13.28 -2.54 4.75
N GLY A 461 -12.31 -2.41 5.66
CA GLY A 461 -11.56 -1.18 5.86
C GLY A 461 -10.82 -0.72 4.60
N VAL A 462 -10.05 -1.64 4.03
CA VAL A 462 -9.26 -1.40 2.83
C VAL A 462 -10.14 -1.16 1.60
N SER A 463 -11.17 -1.99 1.40
CA SER A 463 -12.10 -1.81 0.28
C SER A 463 -12.84 -0.47 0.37
N THR A 464 -13.26 -0.07 1.58
CA THR A 464 -13.90 1.23 1.81
C THR A 464 -12.94 2.38 1.52
N MET A 465 -11.68 2.29 1.98
CA MET A 465 -10.66 3.30 1.71
C MET A 465 -10.43 3.45 0.20
N VAL A 466 -10.18 2.34 -0.50
CA VAL A 466 -9.93 2.34 -1.95
C VAL A 466 -11.12 2.87 -2.73
N SER A 467 -12.34 2.42 -2.40
CA SER A 467 -13.54 2.88 -3.09
C SER A 467 -13.86 4.35 -2.80
N SER A 468 -13.61 4.82 -1.57
CA SER A 468 -13.74 6.24 -1.21
C SER A 468 -12.75 7.10 -1.99
N PHE A 469 -11.49 6.64 -2.06
CA PHE A 469 -10.48 7.34 -2.87
C PHE A 469 -10.87 7.36 -4.35
N ARG A 470 -11.38 6.23 -4.88
CA ARG A 470 -11.84 6.17 -6.28
C ARG A 470 -12.95 7.18 -6.58
N VAL A 471 -13.97 7.29 -5.73
CA VAL A 471 -15.05 8.27 -5.89
C VAL A 471 -14.47 9.67 -5.85
N THR A 472 -13.71 10.00 -4.81
CA THR A 472 -13.10 11.31 -4.66
C THR A 472 -12.15 11.67 -5.83
N PHE A 473 -11.40 10.69 -6.34
CA PHE A 473 -10.51 10.90 -7.48
C PHE A 473 -11.28 11.15 -8.79
N VAL A 474 -12.40 10.47 -9.00
CA VAL A 474 -13.27 10.71 -10.15
C VAL A 474 -13.86 12.10 -10.08
N ASP A 475 -14.38 12.50 -8.93
CA ASP A 475 -14.96 13.84 -8.70
C ASP A 475 -13.89 14.94 -8.90
N PHE A 476 -12.67 14.69 -8.42
CA PHE A 476 -11.52 15.58 -8.63
C PHE A 476 -11.13 15.71 -10.11
N LEU A 477 -11.11 14.59 -10.86
CA LEU A 477 -10.84 14.63 -12.30
C LEU A 477 -11.95 15.38 -13.05
N ASP A 478 -13.21 15.20 -12.69
CA ASP A 478 -14.32 15.91 -13.31
C ASP A 478 -14.25 17.42 -13.06
N GLN A 479 -13.78 17.82 -11.89
CA GLN A 479 -13.53 19.22 -11.56
C GLN A 479 -12.34 19.80 -12.35
N ARG A 480 -11.20 19.13 -12.37
CA ARG A 480 -9.97 19.63 -12.98
C ARG A 480 -9.97 19.53 -14.52
N LEU A 481 -10.66 18.53 -15.04
CA LEU A 481 -10.81 18.32 -16.48
C LEU A 481 -12.19 18.79 -16.97
N ALA A 482 -12.72 19.90 -16.42
CA ALA A 482 -13.97 20.48 -16.88
C ALA A 482 -13.97 20.92 -18.37
N PRO A 483 -12.88 21.47 -18.93
CA PRO A 483 -12.77 21.74 -20.37
C PRO A 483 -12.81 20.48 -21.22
N GLU A 484 -13.52 20.51 -22.37
CA GLU A 484 -13.66 19.38 -23.29
C GLU A 484 -12.37 19.09 -24.09
N LEU A 485 -11.60 20.16 -24.40
CA LEU A 485 -10.33 20.05 -25.11
C LEU A 485 -9.20 20.68 -24.32
N PHE A 486 -8.01 20.05 -24.42
CA PHE A 486 -6.76 20.58 -23.91
C PHE A 486 -5.79 20.77 -25.07
N ILE A 487 -5.30 21.98 -25.22
CA ILE A 487 -4.39 22.37 -26.30
C ILE A 487 -3.03 22.68 -25.72
N ARG A 488 -2.00 22.03 -26.21
CA ARG A 488 -0.62 22.23 -25.80
C ARG A 488 0.22 22.70 -26.96
N ILE A 489 0.94 23.80 -26.78
CA ILE A 489 1.88 24.38 -27.75
C ILE A 489 3.31 24.19 -27.22
N GLU A 490 4.24 24.02 -28.16
CA GLU A 490 5.67 23.81 -27.81
C GLU A 490 6.45 25.14 -27.83
N ASP A 491 6.04 26.11 -28.68
CA ASP A 491 6.72 27.40 -28.87
C ASP A 491 5.98 28.53 -28.14
N PRO A 492 6.59 29.13 -27.09
CA PRO A 492 5.98 30.26 -26.36
C PRO A 492 5.64 31.45 -27.24
N ALA A 493 6.35 31.67 -28.36
CA ALA A 493 6.07 32.76 -29.27
C ALA A 493 4.73 32.63 -29.99
N GLN A 494 4.19 31.44 -30.12
CA GLN A 494 2.88 31.18 -30.72
C GLN A 494 1.72 31.35 -29.71
N SER A 495 2.01 31.44 -28.43
CA SER A 495 0.99 31.51 -27.38
C SER A 495 -0.02 32.64 -27.56
N PRO A 496 0.36 33.88 -27.80
CA PRO A 496 -0.60 34.98 -27.98
C PRO A 496 -1.49 34.80 -29.23
N TYR A 497 -0.95 34.21 -30.28
CA TYR A 497 -1.71 33.92 -31.50
C TYR A 497 -2.74 32.82 -31.27
N VAL A 498 -2.34 31.71 -30.63
CA VAL A 498 -3.24 30.61 -30.33
C VAL A 498 -4.30 31.05 -29.33
N GLU A 499 -3.94 31.82 -28.32
CA GLU A 499 -4.90 32.35 -27.34
C GLU A 499 -5.97 33.23 -28.00
N ALA A 500 -5.57 34.09 -28.93
CA ALA A 500 -6.50 34.96 -29.66
C ALA A 500 -7.48 34.16 -30.52
N ILE A 501 -7.03 33.10 -31.19
CA ILE A 501 -7.91 32.18 -31.92
C ILE A 501 -8.91 31.51 -31.00
N LEU A 502 -8.42 30.93 -29.87
CA LEU A 502 -9.27 30.24 -28.93
C LEU A 502 -10.34 31.14 -28.34
N LEU A 503 -10.01 32.38 -28.01
CA LEU A 503 -10.97 33.36 -27.49
C LEU A 503 -12.06 33.73 -28.51
N SER A 504 -11.80 33.56 -29.83
CA SER A 504 -12.81 33.84 -30.87
C SER A 504 -13.74 32.65 -31.18
N GLU A 505 -13.24 31.41 -30.97
CA GLU A 505 -13.90 30.18 -31.41
C GLU A 505 -14.53 29.37 -30.25
N ALA A 506 -14.13 29.62 -29.00
CA ALA A 506 -14.52 28.84 -27.84
C ALA A 506 -15.44 29.63 -26.90
N GLN A 507 -16.17 28.88 -26.03
CA GLN A 507 -17.07 29.47 -25.04
C GLN A 507 -16.30 30.01 -23.82
N ASP A 508 -15.26 29.29 -23.40
CA ASP A 508 -14.38 29.67 -22.28
C ASP A 508 -12.97 29.15 -22.55
N VAL A 509 -11.96 29.93 -22.20
CA VAL A 509 -10.55 29.62 -22.42
C VAL A 509 -9.78 29.81 -21.12
N LEU A 510 -9.20 28.75 -20.67
CA LEU A 510 -8.49 28.65 -19.38
C LEU A 510 -6.97 28.50 -19.67
N PRO A 511 -6.20 29.60 -19.67
CA PRO A 511 -4.75 29.52 -19.83
C PRO A 511 -4.16 28.88 -18.55
N LEU A 512 -3.25 27.94 -18.75
CA LEU A 512 -2.47 27.37 -17.64
C LEU A 512 -1.21 28.22 -17.43
N LEU A 513 -1.27 29.08 -16.44
CA LEU A 513 -0.16 29.92 -15.98
C LEU A 513 0.30 29.41 -14.63
N SER A 514 1.53 28.95 -14.50
CA SER A 514 2.08 28.53 -13.22
C SER A 514 3.53 28.96 -13.03
N ALA A 515 3.91 29.15 -11.78
CA ALA A 515 5.27 29.44 -11.34
C ALA A 515 5.56 28.69 -10.04
N GLU A 516 6.69 28.04 -9.96
CA GLU A 516 7.15 27.43 -8.71
C GLU A 516 7.78 28.51 -7.81
N THR A 517 7.34 28.58 -6.58
CA THR A 517 7.80 29.55 -5.59
C THR A 517 7.74 28.97 -4.18
N GLU A 518 8.24 29.67 -3.21
CA GLU A 518 8.12 29.31 -1.80
C GLU A 518 7.20 30.31 -1.09
N ILE A 519 6.08 29.80 -0.56
CA ILE A 519 5.09 30.61 0.17
C ILE A 519 5.02 30.10 1.62
N ALA A 520 5.21 30.98 2.58
CA ALA A 520 5.19 30.64 4.03
C ALA A 520 6.12 29.46 4.41
N GLY A 521 7.28 29.30 3.75
CA GLY A 521 8.22 28.21 3.98
C GLY A 521 7.79 26.87 3.34
N VAL A 522 6.73 26.88 2.52
CA VAL A 522 6.23 25.69 1.81
C VAL A 522 6.49 25.82 0.32
N PRO A 523 7.19 24.87 -0.32
CA PRO A 523 7.30 24.82 -1.77
C PRO A 523 5.91 24.77 -2.39
N THR A 524 5.59 25.73 -3.25
CA THR A 524 4.23 25.99 -3.74
C THR A 524 4.23 26.31 -5.21
N GLU A 525 3.31 25.71 -5.93
CA GLU A 525 3.01 26.09 -7.30
C GLU A 525 1.91 27.17 -7.30
N LEU A 526 2.28 28.37 -7.75
CA LEU A 526 1.40 29.52 -7.84
C LEU A 526 0.76 29.56 -9.24
N PHE A 527 -0.56 29.52 -9.29
CA PHE A 527 -1.34 29.54 -10.53
C PHE A 527 -1.99 30.91 -10.74
N GLY A 528 -1.91 31.41 -11.96
CA GLY A 528 -2.68 32.54 -12.45
C GLY A 528 -3.96 32.06 -13.12
N VAL A 529 -5.12 32.34 -12.54
CA VAL A 529 -6.40 31.82 -13.04
C VAL A 529 -7.26 32.94 -13.67
N ARG A 530 -7.80 32.66 -14.85
CA ARG A 530 -8.84 33.46 -15.49
C ARG A 530 -10.18 33.00 -14.96
N VAL A 531 -10.76 33.77 -14.04
CA VAL A 531 -12.06 33.46 -13.45
C VAL A 531 -13.15 33.58 -14.49
N GLY A 532 -13.75 32.47 -14.85
CA GLY A 532 -14.85 32.37 -15.82
C GLY A 532 -15.94 31.43 -15.34
N PRO A 533 -16.94 31.13 -16.22
CA PRO A 533 -18.02 30.20 -15.89
C PRO A 533 -17.50 28.83 -15.43
N THR A 534 -16.42 28.36 -16.02
CA THR A 534 -15.82 27.05 -15.71
C THR A 534 -15.38 26.96 -14.25
N TYR A 535 -14.69 27.97 -13.72
CA TYR A 535 -14.28 28.00 -12.33
C TYR A 535 -15.48 28.11 -11.39
N ARG A 536 -16.47 28.98 -11.72
CA ARG A 536 -17.65 29.24 -10.87
C ARG A 536 -18.58 28.05 -10.79
N GLU A 537 -18.73 27.27 -11.85
CA GLU A 537 -19.69 26.16 -11.95
C GLU A 537 -19.13 24.81 -11.49
N ASN A 538 -17.82 24.56 -11.68
CA ASN A 538 -17.27 23.22 -11.54
C ASN A 538 -16.33 23.07 -10.33
N TRP A 539 -15.81 24.13 -9.74
CA TRP A 539 -14.89 24.03 -8.61
C TRP A 539 -15.64 23.86 -7.28
N LEU A 540 -15.27 22.81 -6.54
CA LEU A 540 -15.79 22.52 -5.22
C LEU A 540 -14.71 22.84 -4.18
N PHE A 541 -15.10 23.53 -3.12
CA PHE A 541 -14.24 23.91 -2.02
C PHE A 541 -14.43 22.94 -0.84
N LEU A 542 -13.37 22.71 -0.09
CA LEU A 542 -13.43 22.01 1.19
C LEU A 542 -13.90 22.92 2.31
N ASP A 543 -13.50 24.18 2.22
CA ASP A 543 -13.89 25.26 3.10
C ASP A 543 -13.84 26.58 2.30
N GLU A 544 -14.79 27.49 2.51
CA GLU A 544 -14.91 28.68 1.67
C GLU A 544 -15.53 29.86 2.41
N THR A 545 -15.20 31.07 1.95
CA THR A 545 -15.89 32.33 2.32
C THR A 545 -17.02 32.61 1.33
N GLU A 546 -17.82 33.61 1.62
CA GLU A 546 -18.76 34.17 0.61
C GLU A 546 -17.96 34.83 -0.52
N ASP A 547 -18.47 34.70 -1.78
CA ASP A 547 -17.95 35.37 -2.99
C ASP A 547 -16.47 35.06 -3.33
N VAL A 548 -16.04 33.83 -3.18
CA VAL A 548 -14.65 33.39 -3.43
C VAL A 548 -14.11 33.88 -4.77
N TRP A 549 -14.83 33.56 -5.84
CA TRP A 549 -14.33 33.88 -7.19
C TRP A 549 -14.35 35.37 -7.51
N ASP A 550 -15.26 36.16 -6.95
CA ASP A 550 -15.28 37.61 -7.12
C ASP A 550 -14.11 38.26 -6.42
N ARG A 551 -13.74 37.75 -5.23
CA ARG A 551 -12.55 38.20 -4.49
C ARG A 551 -11.25 37.81 -5.21
N VAL A 552 -11.17 36.61 -5.79
CA VAL A 552 -10.02 36.17 -6.58
C VAL A 552 -9.91 36.99 -7.86
N GLU A 553 -10.98 37.19 -8.60
CA GLU A 553 -11.02 37.98 -9.85
C GLU A 553 -10.53 39.41 -9.65
N THR A 554 -10.95 40.06 -8.56
CA THR A 554 -10.51 41.41 -8.19
C THR A 554 -9.07 41.46 -7.64
N GLY A 555 -8.41 40.29 -7.47
CA GLY A 555 -7.06 40.18 -6.90
C GLY A 555 -6.97 40.45 -5.40
N SER A 556 -8.11 40.41 -4.68
CA SER A 556 -8.19 40.71 -3.24
C SER A 556 -8.08 39.48 -2.33
N ALA A 557 -8.02 38.27 -2.87
CA ALA A 557 -7.88 37.02 -2.12
C ALA A 557 -7.17 35.94 -2.94
N ALA A 558 -6.73 34.87 -2.27
CA ALA A 558 -6.14 33.69 -2.86
C ALA A 558 -6.93 32.44 -2.48
N VAL A 559 -6.90 31.42 -3.33
CA VAL A 559 -7.37 30.07 -3.03
C VAL A 559 -6.15 29.17 -2.83
N VAL A 560 -6.16 28.31 -1.81
CA VAL A 560 -5.02 27.45 -1.51
C VAL A 560 -5.42 25.98 -1.40
N SER A 561 -4.46 25.08 -1.64
CA SER A 561 -4.69 23.63 -1.44
C SER A 561 -4.70 23.26 0.04
N GLU A 562 -5.41 22.17 0.39
CA GLU A 562 -5.49 21.65 1.76
C GLU A 562 -4.10 21.32 2.32
N GLN A 563 -3.22 20.71 1.50
CA GLN A 563 -1.88 20.38 1.95
C GLN A 563 -1.01 21.63 2.20
N PHE A 564 -1.16 22.69 1.43
CA PHE A 564 -0.52 23.97 1.71
C PHE A 564 -1.03 24.53 3.04
N ALA A 565 -2.35 24.62 3.20
CA ALA A 565 -2.98 25.17 4.40
C ALA A 565 -2.53 24.44 5.67
N ARG A 566 -2.48 23.11 5.64
CA ARG A 566 -2.02 22.29 6.78
C ARG A 566 -0.55 22.43 7.08
N ARG A 567 0.32 22.47 6.05
CA ARG A 567 1.78 22.62 6.25
C ARG A 567 2.16 24.00 6.73
N ALA A 568 1.51 25.04 6.20
CA ALA A 568 1.74 26.42 6.61
C ALA A 568 1.06 26.78 7.95
N GLY A 569 0.09 25.95 8.40
CA GLY A 569 -0.72 26.25 9.58
C GLY A 569 -1.67 27.43 9.36
N LEU A 570 -2.09 27.68 8.13
CA LEU A 570 -2.95 28.77 7.73
C LEU A 570 -4.32 28.23 7.29
N TRP A 571 -5.39 29.00 7.55
CA TRP A 571 -6.75 28.61 7.19
C TRP A 571 -7.54 29.77 6.58
N ILE A 572 -8.84 29.63 6.41
CA ILE A 572 -9.74 30.66 5.87
C ILE A 572 -9.55 32.00 6.58
N GLU A 573 -9.49 33.08 5.80
CA GLU A 573 -9.25 34.48 6.20
C GLU A 573 -7.85 34.75 6.78
N ASP A 574 -6.99 33.77 6.99
CA ASP A 574 -5.62 34.02 7.39
C ASP A 574 -4.83 34.69 6.24
N PRO A 575 -3.94 35.65 6.58
CA PRO A 575 -3.15 36.33 5.57
C PRO A 575 -1.99 35.45 5.07
N VAL A 576 -1.86 35.32 3.77
CA VAL A 576 -0.76 34.63 3.10
C VAL A 576 0.08 35.62 2.29
N ILE A 577 1.40 35.62 2.47
CA ILE A 577 2.35 36.42 1.69
C ILE A 577 2.66 35.66 0.41
N VAL A 578 2.01 36.02 -0.68
CA VAL A 578 2.16 35.37 -2.00
C VAL A 578 3.45 35.79 -2.70
N ALA A 579 3.83 37.06 -2.53
CA ALA A 579 5.06 37.62 -3.03
C ALA A 579 5.55 38.78 -2.14
N PRO A 580 6.81 39.21 -2.24
CA PRO A 580 7.29 40.34 -1.47
C PRO A 580 6.42 41.59 -1.65
N GLY A 581 5.79 42.06 -0.56
CA GLY A 581 4.87 43.19 -0.57
C GLY A 581 3.42 42.88 -0.97
N LEU A 582 3.09 41.62 -1.26
CA LEU A 582 1.74 41.18 -1.60
C LEU A 582 1.22 40.18 -0.57
N THR A 583 0.29 40.61 0.25
CA THR A 583 -0.40 39.76 1.23
C THR A 583 -1.87 39.68 0.86
N LEU A 584 -2.39 38.44 0.76
CA LEU A 584 -3.77 38.16 0.42
C LEU A 584 -4.41 37.28 1.50
N PRO A 585 -5.67 37.49 1.86
CA PRO A 585 -6.41 36.55 2.70
C PRO A 585 -6.76 35.29 1.90
N ILE A 586 -6.85 34.16 2.58
CA ILE A 586 -7.30 32.88 1.98
C ILE A 586 -8.83 32.89 1.90
N ALA A 587 -9.37 32.88 0.67
CA ALA A 587 -10.82 32.87 0.46
C ALA A 587 -11.41 31.46 0.43
N ALA A 588 -10.65 30.47 -0.03
CA ALA A 588 -11.12 29.08 -0.06
C ALA A 588 -9.96 28.08 0.01
N ILE A 589 -10.29 26.88 0.46
CA ILE A 589 -9.40 25.72 0.48
C ILE A 589 -9.92 24.69 -0.51
N VAL A 590 -9.05 24.25 -1.42
CA VAL A 590 -9.36 23.23 -2.43
C VAL A 590 -8.61 21.93 -2.18
N ALA A 591 -9.20 20.84 -2.64
CA ALA A 591 -8.51 19.57 -2.71
C ALA A 591 -7.53 19.56 -3.89
N ASP A 592 -6.32 19.06 -3.66
CA ASP A 592 -5.33 18.84 -4.72
C ASP A 592 -4.66 17.49 -4.52
N TYR A 593 -5.35 16.42 -4.94
CA TYR A 593 -4.92 15.05 -4.70
C TYR A 593 -3.78 14.65 -5.65
N GLY A 594 -2.66 14.19 -5.08
CA GLY A 594 -1.53 13.69 -5.85
C GLY A 594 -0.44 14.73 -6.16
N ASN A 595 -0.61 16.00 -5.80
CA ASN A 595 0.44 17.01 -5.92
C ASN A 595 1.28 17.07 -4.63
N PRO A 596 2.63 16.90 -4.70
CA PRO A 596 3.49 17.00 -3.51
C PRO A 596 3.74 18.44 -3.09
N LEU A 597 3.58 19.40 -4.00
CA LEU A 597 3.75 20.83 -3.75
C LEU A 597 2.49 21.42 -3.13
N GLY A 598 2.64 22.54 -2.43
CA GLY A 598 1.49 23.38 -2.13
C GLY A 598 0.94 23.99 -3.42
N GLN A 599 -0.34 24.33 -3.45
CA GLN A 599 -0.95 25.04 -4.57
C GLN A 599 -1.59 26.33 -4.05
N ALA A 600 -1.36 27.44 -4.77
CA ALA A 600 -2.05 28.70 -4.54
C ALA A 600 -2.55 29.27 -5.88
N LEU A 601 -3.78 29.76 -5.90
CA LEU A 601 -4.41 30.36 -7.06
C LEU A 601 -4.67 31.83 -6.81
N ILE A 602 -4.26 32.69 -7.74
CA ILE A 602 -4.51 34.13 -7.75
C ILE A 602 -5.08 34.52 -9.11
N SER A 603 -5.59 35.74 -9.25
CA SER A 603 -6.09 36.19 -10.54
C SER A 603 -4.99 36.28 -11.62
N GLU A 604 -5.35 35.99 -12.88
CA GLU A 604 -4.44 36.09 -14.03
C GLU A 604 -3.75 37.45 -14.13
N PRO A 605 -4.47 38.62 -14.02
CA PRO A 605 -3.82 39.93 -14.08
C PRO A 605 -2.73 40.10 -12.99
N LEU A 606 -3.01 39.60 -11.75
CA LEU A 606 -2.07 39.68 -10.66
C LEU A 606 -0.86 38.79 -10.92
N PHE A 607 -1.08 37.57 -11.41
CA PHE A 607 -0.01 36.63 -11.78
C PHE A 607 0.90 37.24 -12.87
N ARG A 608 0.32 37.81 -13.94
CA ARG A 608 1.07 38.44 -15.04
C ARG A 608 1.86 39.66 -14.58
N SER A 609 1.42 40.37 -13.53
CA SER A 609 2.18 41.46 -12.94
C SER A 609 3.42 40.98 -12.16
N LEU A 610 3.36 39.78 -11.58
CA LEU A 610 4.47 39.17 -10.85
C LEU A 610 5.46 38.47 -11.79
N TYR A 611 4.92 37.82 -12.83
CA TYR A 611 5.67 37.00 -13.81
C TYR A 611 5.34 37.38 -15.25
N PRO A 612 5.79 38.54 -15.73
CA PRO A 612 5.43 39.06 -17.07
C PRO A 612 5.99 38.22 -18.23
N ASP A 613 7.07 37.50 -18.00
CA ASP A 613 7.75 36.68 -19.00
C ASP A 613 7.12 35.30 -19.21
N ILE A 614 6.23 34.85 -18.29
CA ILE A 614 5.61 33.53 -18.38
C ILE A 614 4.42 33.61 -19.34
N GLN A 615 4.51 32.84 -20.43
CA GLN A 615 3.40 32.65 -21.38
C GLN A 615 2.74 31.28 -21.16
N PRO A 616 1.41 31.17 -21.33
CA PRO A 616 0.74 29.89 -21.20
C PRO A 616 1.09 28.95 -22.36
N LEU A 617 1.57 27.77 -22.08
CA LEU A 617 1.86 26.71 -23.07
C LEU A 617 0.73 25.69 -23.18
N SER A 618 -0.25 25.77 -22.31
CA SER A 618 -1.40 24.85 -22.29
C SER A 618 -2.67 25.65 -22.03
N PHE A 619 -3.74 25.26 -22.72
CA PHE A 619 -5.05 25.89 -22.60
C PHE A 619 -6.11 24.81 -22.40
N GLY A 620 -6.97 24.96 -21.39
CA GLY A 620 -8.24 24.27 -21.30
C GLY A 620 -9.30 25.03 -22.05
N VAL A 621 -10.07 24.36 -22.90
CA VAL A 621 -11.04 25.02 -23.78
C VAL A 621 -12.42 24.38 -23.61
N ARG A 622 -13.41 25.19 -23.25
CA ARG A 622 -14.82 24.79 -23.22
C ARG A 622 -15.52 25.06 -24.53
N THR A 623 -16.20 24.06 -25.04
CA THR A 623 -16.97 24.14 -26.29
C THR A 623 -18.15 23.18 -26.28
N SER A 624 -19.24 23.58 -26.96
CA SER A 624 -20.38 22.69 -27.15
C SER A 624 -20.15 21.62 -28.24
N ASP A 625 -19.18 21.83 -29.16
CA ASP A 625 -18.82 20.88 -30.21
C ASP A 625 -17.30 20.71 -30.29
N PRO A 626 -16.73 19.81 -29.52
CA PRO A 626 -15.29 19.53 -29.50
C PRO A 626 -14.73 19.10 -30.87
N THR A 627 -15.55 18.39 -31.66
CA THR A 627 -15.13 17.87 -32.97
C THR A 627 -15.02 19.02 -33.99
N ALA A 628 -16.00 19.92 -34.05
CA ALA A 628 -15.97 21.07 -34.92
C ALA A 628 -14.79 22.01 -34.60
N LEU A 629 -14.60 22.31 -33.30
CA LEU A 629 -13.47 23.14 -32.87
C LEU A 629 -12.13 22.52 -33.21
N ARG A 630 -11.95 21.20 -32.99
CA ARG A 630 -10.73 20.50 -33.38
C ARG A 630 -10.44 20.66 -34.88
N ASN A 631 -11.43 20.39 -35.75
CA ASN A 631 -11.27 20.48 -37.16
C ASN A 631 -10.91 21.95 -37.59
N THR A 632 -11.53 22.94 -36.98
CA THR A 632 -11.21 24.34 -37.21
C THR A 632 -9.74 24.65 -36.86
N LEU A 633 -9.29 24.18 -35.69
CA LEU A 633 -7.92 24.40 -35.22
C LEU A 633 -6.89 23.68 -36.10
N THR A 634 -7.19 22.48 -36.59
CA THR A 634 -6.27 21.71 -37.44
C THR A 634 -6.30 22.20 -38.88
N ASP A 635 -7.48 22.35 -39.50
CA ASP A 635 -7.64 22.59 -40.92
C ASP A 635 -7.46 24.09 -41.29
N ALA A 636 -8.01 24.98 -40.44
CA ALA A 636 -7.95 26.43 -40.71
C ALA A 636 -6.72 27.09 -40.10
N HIS A 637 -6.25 26.65 -38.96
CA HIS A 637 -5.16 27.29 -38.23
C HIS A 637 -3.87 26.46 -38.20
N GLY A 638 -3.87 25.23 -38.74
CA GLY A 638 -2.66 24.40 -38.93
C GLY A 638 -2.05 23.88 -37.65
N LEU A 639 -2.81 23.83 -36.55
CA LEU A 639 -2.35 23.21 -35.30
C LEU A 639 -2.20 21.69 -35.48
N PRO A 640 -1.08 21.09 -35.06
CA PRO A 640 -0.91 19.66 -35.20
C PRO A 640 -1.93 18.89 -34.32
N GLU A 641 -2.46 17.81 -34.86
CA GLU A 641 -3.46 16.98 -34.13
C GLU A 641 -2.91 16.48 -32.77
N SER A 642 -1.59 16.30 -32.70
CA SER A 642 -0.89 15.91 -31.46
C SER A 642 -0.95 16.96 -30.34
N ALA A 643 -1.18 18.23 -30.71
CA ALA A 643 -1.33 19.33 -29.76
C ALA A 643 -2.71 19.36 -29.07
N ILE A 644 -3.71 18.66 -29.62
CA ILE A 644 -5.08 18.70 -29.16
C ILE A 644 -5.44 17.37 -28.51
N THR A 645 -5.80 17.41 -27.23
CA THR A 645 -6.18 16.22 -26.44
C THR A 645 -7.58 16.34 -25.88
N ASP A 646 -8.39 15.28 -26.03
CA ASP A 646 -9.75 15.24 -25.44
C ASP A 646 -9.70 14.98 -23.94
N GLN A 647 -10.61 15.61 -23.18
CA GLN A 647 -10.87 15.35 -21.78
C GLN A 647 -11.06 13.85 -21.50
N SER A 648 -11.91 13.19 -22.30
CA SER A 648 -12.24 11.76 -22.13
C SER A 648 -11.01 10.86 -22.20
N ARG A 649 -10.04 11.19 -23.06
CA ARG A 649 -8.80 10.44 -23.21
C ARG A 649 -7.90 10.59 -21.99
N ILE A 650 -7.76 11.79 -21.45
CA ILE A 650 -6.99 12.06 -20.21
C ILE A 650 -7.66 11.34 -19.05
N LYS A 651 -8.97 11.48 -18.89
CA LYS A 651 -9.74 10.83 -17.83
C LYS A 651 -9.64 9.31 -17.89
N ALA A 652 -9.82 8.71 -19.08
CA ALA A 652 -9.69 7.26 -19.26
C ALA A 652 -8.28 6.75 -18.94
N PHE A 653 -7.25 7.48 -19.34
CA PHE A 653 -5.86 7.16 -19.00
C PHE A 653 -5.63 7.21 -17.48
N SER A 654 -6.03 8.31 -16.82
CA SER A 654 -5.86 8.50 -15.38
C SER A 654 -6.60 7.45 -14.57
N LEU A 655 -7.85 7.13 -14.95
CA LEU A 655 -8.63 6.07 -14.32
C LEU A 655 -8.02 4.68 -14.56
N GLY A 656 -7.52 4.41 -15.75
CA GLY A 656 -6.85 3.15 -16.07
C GLY A 656 -5.59 2.92 -15.22
N VAL A 657 -4.80 3.95 -15.01
CA VAL A 657 -3.64 3.92 -14.10
C VAL A 657 -4.10 3.70 -12.65
N PHE A 658 -5.10 4.44 -12.21
CA PHE A 658 -5.68 4.30 -10.87
C PHE A 658 -6.17 2.87 -10.60
N GLU A 659 -6.97 2.29 -11.50
CA GLU A 659 -7.53 0.95 -11.33
C GLU A 659 -6.47 -0.15 -11.26
N ARG A 660 -5.38 -0.03 -12.02
CA ARG A 660 -4.25 -0.96 -11.96
C ARG A 660 -3.58 -0.96 -10.58
N THR A 661 -3.48 0.20 -9.94
CA THR A 661 -2.89 0.35 -8.59
C THR A 661 -3.59 -0.55 -7.57
N PHE A 662 -4.91 -0.64 -7.63
CA PHE A 662 -5.70 -1.34 -6.62
C PHE A 662 -5.98 -2.81 -6.95
N THR A 663 -5.51 -3.33 -8.09
CA THR A 663 -5.56 -4.77 -8.41
C THR A 663 -4.82 -5.61 -7.37
N VAL A 664 -3.69 -5.10 -6.86
CA VAL A 664 -2.90 -5.72 -5.78
C VAL A 664 -3.74 -5.88 -4.52
N THR A 665 -4.50 -4.85 -4.14
CA THR A 665 -5.37 -4.86 -2.98
C THR A 665 -6.45 -5.95 -3.08
N GLY A 666 -7.04 -6.14 -4.26
CA GLY A 666 -8.00 -7.21 -4.52
C GLY A 666 -7.41 -8.60 -4.29
N ALA A 667 -6.21 -8.86 -4.78
CA ALA A 667 -5.50 -10.13 -4.58
C ALA A 667 -5.20 -10.39 -3.10
N LEU A 668 -4.75 -9.36 -2.35
CA LEU A 668 -4.49 -9.45 -0.92
C LEU A 668 -5.77 -9.72 -0.11
N ASN A 669 -6.91 -9.14 -0.50
CA ASN A 669 -8.20 -9.39 0.13
C ASN A 669 -8.64 -10.85 -0.01
N VAL A 670 -8.49 -11.45 -1.20
CA VAL A 670 -8.80 -12.87 -1.41
C VAL A 670 -7.88 -13.75 -0.56
N LEU A 671 -6.60 -13.43 -0.50
CA LEU A 671 -5.62 -14.21 0.25
C LEU A 671 -5.89 -14.16 1.76
N THR A 672 -6.20 -12.99 2.33
CA THR A 672 -6.53 -12.84 3.77
C THR A 672 -7.78 -13.62 4.14
N LEU A 673 -8.80 -13.62 3.27
CA LEU A 673 -10.03 -14.37 3.50
C LEU A 673 -9.78 -15.90 3.40
N ALA A 674 -8.94 -16.34 2.46
CA ALA A 674 -8.53 -17.75 2.36
C ALA A 674 -7.80 -18.21 3.63
N VAL A 675 -6.90 -17.39 4.16
CA VAL A 675 -6.19 -17.67 5.41
C VAL A 675 -7.17 -17.80 6.59
N ALA A 676 -8.16 -16.91 6.70
CA ALA A 676 -9.21 -17.00 7.71
C ALA A 676 -10.06 -18.28 7.57
N ALA A 677 -10.38 -18.70 6.34
CA ALA A 677 -11.07 -19.97 6.08
C ALA A 677 -10.27 -21.18 6.57
N PHE A 678 -8.95 -21.19 6.34
CA PHE A 678 -8.07 -22.23 6.87
C PHE A 678 -8.04 -22.24 8.41
N ALA A 679 -8.06 -21.09 9.08
CA ALA A 679 -8.15 -21.01 10.53
C ALA A 679 -9.45 -21.63 11.06
N ILE A 680 -10.58 -21.35 10.41
CA ILE A 680 -11.88 -21.95 10.76
C ILE A 680 -11.84 -23.46 10.54
N LEU A 681 -11.34 -23.93 9.40
CA LEU A 681 -11.19 -25.35 9.08
C LEU A 681 -10.39 -26.07 10.18
N MET A 682 -9.24 -25.52 10.57
CA MET A 682 -8.39 -26.07 11.62
C MET A 682 -9.10 -26.15 12.98
N SER A 683 -9.79 -25.08 13.35
CA SER A 683 -10.56 -25.06 14.59
C SER A 683 -11.64 -26.15 14.62
N LEU A 684 -12.41 -26.28 13.55
CA LEU A 684 -13.48 -27.27 13.44
C LEU A 684 -12.95 -28.69 13.37
N LEU A 685 -11.84 -28.95 12.67
CA LEU A 685 -11.19 -30.27 12.63
C LEU A 685 -10.75 -30.72 14.01
N THR A 686 -10.22 -29.79 14.79
CA THR A 686 -9.77 -30.08 16.15
C THR A 686 -10.94 -30.35 17.08
N LEU A 687 -11.96 -29.48 17.01
CA LEU A 687 -13.16 -29.64 17.84
C LEU A 687 -13.90 -30.94 17.51
N ALA A 688 -13.95 -31.33 16.22
CA ALA A 688 -14.66 -32.53 15.79
C ALA A 688 -14.20 -33.80 16.53
N SER A 689 -12.90 -33.94 16.79
CA SER A 689 -12.35 -35.11 17.55
C SER A 689 -12.74 -35.12 19.02
N ILE A 690 -12.90 -33.97 19.63
CA ILE A 690 -13.26 -33.81 21.07
C ILE A 690 -14.79 -33.91 21.26
N ARG A 691 -15.56 -33.68 20.20
CA ARG A 691 -17.02 -33.57 20.25
C ARG A 691 -17.79 -34.88 20.18
N VAL A 692 -17.24 -35.90 19.48
CA VAL A 692 -17.91 -37.18 19.33
C VAL A 692 -18.45 -37.69 20.68
N PRO A 693 -17.69 -37.69 21.80
CA PRO A 693 -18.21 -38.06 23.13
C PRO A 693 -19.32 -37.16 23.63
N GLN A 694 -19.26 -35.86 23.37
CA GLN A 694 -20.26 -34.90 23.87
C GLN A 694 -21.60 -34.97 23.11
N LEU A 695 -21.59 -35.42 21.87
CA LEU A 695 -22.79 -35.61 21.03
C LEU A 695 -23.46 -36.94 21.20
N ALA A 696 -22.77 -37.95 21.80
CA ALA A 696 -23.32 -39.28 22.04
C ALA A 696 -24.64 -39.27 22.86
N PRO A 697 -24.79 -38.46 23.92
CA PRO A 697 -26.07 -38.38 24.64
C PRO A 697 -27.19 -37.78 23.78
N ALA A 698 -26.93 -36.77 22.98
CA ALA A 698 -27.94 -36.17 22.10
C ALA A 698 -28.40 -37.15 20.99
N TRP A 699 -27.45 -37.96 20.47
CA TRP A 699 -27.74 -39.03 19.53
C TRP A 699 -28.60 -40.12 20.21
N ALA A 700 -28.26 -40.54 21.45
CA ALA A 700 -29.02 -41.53 22.19
C ALA A 700 -30.48 -41.09 22.50
N LEU A 701 -30.68 -39.76 22.59
CA LEU A 701 -32.04 -39.17 22.76
C LEU A 701 -32.83 -39.07 21.43
N GLY A 702 -32.28 -39.56 20.29
CA GLY A 702 -32.98 -39.69 19.01
C GLY A 702 -32.58 -38.70 17.94
N LEU A 703 -31.61 -37.82 18.15
CA LEU A 703 -31.07 -36.97 17.08
C LEU A 703 -30.30 -37.82 16.06
N THR A 704 -30.66 -37.68 14.78
CA THR A 704 -29.96 -38.41 13.69
C THR A 704 -28.56 -37.82 13.45
N ARG A 705 -27.62 -38.68 13.01
CA ARG A 705 -26.25 -38.24 12.65
C ARG A 705 -26.25 -37.17 11.58
N ARG A 706 -27.18 -37.21 10.60
CA ARG A 706 -27.34 -36.17 9.55
C ARG A 706 -27.77 -34.85 10.19
N THR A 707 -28.74 -34.87 11.11
CA THR A 707 -29.17 -33.69 11.84
C THR A 707 -28.04 -33.09 12.66
N LEU A 708 -27.22 -33.89 13.33
CA LEU A 708 -26.05 -33.41 14.08
C LEU A 708 -25.02 -32.74 13.15
N GLY A 709 -24.76 -33.32 11.97
CA GLY A 709 -23.87 -32.68 10.96
C GLY A 709 -24.43 -31.36 10.42
N GLN A 710 -25.75 -31.30 10.17
CA GLN A 710 -26.42 -30.05 9.74
C GLN A 710 -26.39 -28.95 10.82
N LEU A 711 -26.61 -29.31 12.08
CA LEU A 711 -26.51 -28.37 13.20
C LEU A 711 -25.08 -27.87 13.40
N GLU A 712 -24.08 -28.69 13.11
CA GLU A 712 -22.67 -28.25 13.16
C GLU A 712 -22.34 -27.24 12.06
N LEU A 713 -22.79 -27.49 10.82
CA LEU A 713 -22.66 -26.55 9.72
C LEU A 713 -23.41 -25.24 10.01
N LEU A 714 -24.68 -25.36 10.47
CA LEU A 714 -25.49 -24.18 10.83
C LEU A 714 -24.79 -23.32 11.91
N ARG A 715 -24.20 -23.96 12.92
CA ARG A 715 -23.47 -23.26 13.99
C ARG A 715 -22.30 -22.48 13.44
N ALA A 716 -21.47 -23.09 12.60
CA ALA A 716 -20.34 -22.43 11.99
C ALA A 716 -20.77 -21.22 11.17
N VAL A 717 -21.82 -21.35 10.36
CA VAL A 717 -22.37 -20.26 9.56
C VAL A 717 -22.96 -19.16 10.44
N VAL A 718 -23.73 -19.49 11.48
CA VAL A 718 -24.33 -18.48 12.37
C VAL A 718 -23.26 -17.70 13.15
N LEU A 719 -22.24 -18.40 13.69
CA LEU A 719 -21.15 -17.71 14.39
C LEU A 719 -20.32 -16.86 13.43
N ALA A 720 -20.08 -17.33 12.20
CA ALA A 720 -19.42 -16.54 11.16
C ALA A 720 -20.26 -15.30 10.78
N MET A 721 -21.59 -15.44 10.66
CA MET A 721 -22.48 -14.33 10.37
C MET A 721 -22.42 -13.26 11.47
N VAL A 722 -22.52 -13.64 12.73
CA VAL A 722 -22.42 -12.69 13.86
C VAL A 722 -21.04 -12.00 13.84
N THR A 723 -19.97 -12.79 13.60
CA THR A 723 -18.60 -12.25 13.51
C THR A 723 -18.45 -11.25 12.37
N THR A 724 -18.98 -11.55 11.19
CA THR A 724 -18.90 -10.70 10.00
C THR A 724 -19.71 -9.40 10.19
N VAL A 725 -20.89 -9.49 10.81
CA VAL A 725 -21.70 -8.31 11.16
C VAL A 725 -20.92 -7.39 12.11
N LEU A 726 -20.20 -7.96 13.10
CA LEU A 726 -19.35 -7.19 14.01
C LEU A 726 -18.07 -6.68 13.32
N ALA A 727 -17.62 -7.33 12.25
CA ALA A 727 -16.46 -6.91 11.47
C ALA A 727 -16.71 -5.65 10.63
N ILE A 728 -17.96 -5.42 10.18
CA ILE A 728 -18.31 -4.24 9.36
C ILE A 728 -18.02 -2.94 10.10
N PRO A 729 -18.57 -2.66 11.30
CA PRO A 729 -18.28 -1.41 12.01
C PRO A 729 -16.81 -1.27 12.37
N LEU A 730 -16.11 -2.37 12.70
CA LEU A 730 -14.67 -2.34 12.91
C LEU A 730 -13.93 -1.94 11.63
N GLY A 731 -14.28 -2.52 10.48
CA GLY A 731 -13.68 -2.19 9.19
C GLY A 731 -13.93 -0.73 8.79
N LEU A 732 -15.12 -0.20 9.07
CA LEU A 732 -15.41 1.22 8.85
C LEU A 732 -14.57 2.13 9.76
N MET A 733 -14.37 1.75 11.03
CA MET A 733 -13.46 2.48 11.92
C MET A 733 -12.01 2.43 11.41
N LEU A 734 -11.55 1.30 10.89
CA LEU A 734 -10.23 1.18 10.27
C LEU A 734 -10.12 2.08 9.03
N ALA A 735 -11.13 2.08 8.15
CA ALA A 735 -11.18 2.96 6.99
C ALA A 735 -11.11 4.44 7.41
N TRP A 736 -11.86 4.82 8.44
CA TRP A 736 -11.85 6.19 8.96
C TRP A 736 -10.47 6.58 9.49
N VAL A 737 -9.80 5.70 10.24
CA VAL A 737 -8.42 5.97 10.72
C VAL A 737 -7.46 6.12 9.54
N LEU A 738 -7.56 5.24 8.53
CA LEU A 738 -6.71 5.30 7.34
C LEU A 738 -6.93 6.60 6.56
N LEU A 739 -8.18 7.01 6.33
CA LEU A 739 -8.53 8.18 5.53
C LEU A 739 -8.32 9.51 6.29
N SER A 740 -8.54 9.54 7.62
CA SER A 740 -8.56 10.79 8.40
C SER A 740 -7.29 11.05 9.21
N TYR A 741 -6.45 10.01 9.47
CA TYR A 741 -5.21 10.14 10.22
C TYR A 741 -4.01 9.73 9.38
N VAL A 742 -3.95 8.48 8.93
CA VAL A 742 -2.79 7.99 8.18
C VAL A 742 -2.61 8.78 6.88
N ASN A 743 -3.70 9.01 6.14
CA ASN A 743 -3.64 9.73 4.88
C ASN A 743 -3.28 11.22 5.07
N VAL A 744 -3.77 11.87 6.12
CA VAL A 744 -3.44 13.28 6.42
C VAL A 744 -1.96 13.43 6.77
N GLU A 745 -1.44 12.54 7.62
CA GLU A 745 -0.03 12.59 8.01
C GLU A 745 0.93 12.22 6.87
N ALA A 746 0.48 11.32 5.96
CA ALA A 746 1.29 10.88 4.83
C ALA A 746 1.27 11.87 3.66
N PHE A 747 0.11 12.42 3.33
CA PHE A 747 -0.10 13.21 2.10
C PHE A 747 -0.49 14.67 2.35
N GLY A 748 -0.93 15.02 3.57
CA GLY A 748 -1.38 16.37 3.90
C GLY A 748 -2.83 16.68 3.51
N TRP A 749 -3.62 15.71 3.06
CA TRP A 749 -5.04 15.90 2.77
C TRP A 749 -5.92 14.82 3.40
N LYS A 750 -7.16 15.18 3.70
CA LYS A 750 -8.19 14.29 4.25
C LYS A 750 -9.12 13.81 3.14
N LEU A 751 -9.41 12.51 3.16
CA LEU A 751 -10.39 11.93 2.23
C LEU A 751 -11.74 11.70 2.93
N PRO A 752 -12.86 11.98 2.24
CA PRO A 752 -14.18 11.68 2.77
C PRO A 752 -14.42 10.16 2.84
N LEU A 753 -15.17 9.73 3.85
CA LEU A 753 -15.56 8.34 4.02
C LEU A 753 -16.93 8.13 3.34
N TYR A 754 -16.95 7.32 2.28
CA TYR A 754 -18.19 6.87 1.65
C TYR A 754 -18.54 5.45 2.09
N LEU A 755 -19.83 5.13 2.14
CA LEU A 755 -20.33 3.81 2.50
C LEU A 755 -20.73 3.02 1.25
N PHE A 756 -20.31 1.75 1.16
CA PHE A 756 -20.56 0.86 0.02
C PHE A 756 -21.29 -0.42 0.46
N PRO A 757 -22.60 -0.37 0.76
CA PRO A 757 -23.33 -1.52 1.32
C PRO A 757 -23.28 -2.78 0.43
N SER A 758 -23.25 -2.61 -0.90
CA SER A 758 -23.12 -3.72 -1.85
C SER A 758 -21.78 -4.47 -1.71
N HIS A 759 -20.67 -3.75 -1.52
CA HIS A 759 -19.35 -4.34 -1.28
C HIS A 759 -19.32 -5.10 0.05
N TYR A 760 -19.92 -4.54 1.12
CA TYR A 760 -19.99 -5.20 2.42
C TYR A 760 -20.85 -6.47 2.38
N ALA A 761 -21.97 -6.45 1.63
CA ALA A 761 -22.80 -7.62 1.42
C ALA A 761 -22.04 -8.72 0.66
N LEU A 762 -21.28 -8.37 -0.36
CA LEU A 762 -20.46 -9.31 -1.13
C LEU A 762 -19.33 -9.91 -0.28
N LEU A 763 -18.61 -9.09 0.50
CA LEU A 763 -17.58 -9.57 1.43
C LEU A 763 -18.18 -10.48 2.50
N THR A 764 -19.35 -10.15 3.03
CA THR A 764 -20.11 -10.98 3.97
C THR A 764 -20.44 -12.33 3.33
N LEU A 765 -20.93 -12.33 2.10
CA LEU A 765 -21.23 -13.57 1.37
C LEU A 765 -19.98 -14.44 1.22
N PHE A 766 -18.85 -13.87 0.81
CA PHE A 766 -17.58 -14.61 0.68
C PHE A 766 -17.10 -15.15 2.03
N ALA A 767 -17.20 -14.38 3.11
CA ALA A 767 -16.85 -14.83 4.45
C ALA A 767 -17.72 -16.01 4.91
N LEU A 768 -19.02 -15.95 4.63
CA LEU A 768 -19.96 -17.04 4.95
C LEU A 768 -19.71 -18.28 4.09
N LEU A 769 -19.41 -18.11 2.80
CA LEU A 769 -19.03 -19.21 1.92
C LEU A 769 -17.74 -19.87 2.40
N ALA A 770 -16.75 -19.09 2.76
CA ALA A 770 -15.49 -19.58 3.32
C ALA A 770 -15.71 -20.38 4.62
N ALA A 771 -16.53 -19.87 5.52
CA ALA A 771 -16.89 -20.55 6.75
C ALA A 771 -17.70 -21.84 6.50
N ALA A 772 -18.65 -21.80 5.58
CA ALA A 772 -19.43 -22.97 5.20
C ALA A 772 -18.57 -24.07 4.55
N LEU A 773 -17.67 -23.71 3.64
CA LEU A 773 -16.74 -24.66 3.01
C LEU A 773 -15.78 -25.27 4.04
N ALA A 774 -15.26 -24.46 4.96
CA ALA A 774 -14.41 -24.92 6.05
C ALA A 774 -15.15 -25.89 7.00
N ALA A 775 -16.44 -25.65 7.26
CA ALA A 775 -17.28 -26.48 8.12
C ALA A 775 -17.81 -27.74 7.42
N LEU A 776 -17.87 -27.77 6.10
CA LEU A 776 -18.52 -28.83 5.35
C LEU A 776 -17.88 -30.19 5.56
N TRP A 777 -16.55 -30.27 5.51
CA TRP A 777 -15.84 -31.54 5.69
C TRP A 777 -15.97 -32.10 7.12
N PRO A 778 -15.77 -31.33 8.21
CA PRO A 778 -16.05 -31.76 9.57
C PRO A 778 -17.50 -32.24 9.77
N ALA A 779 -18.47 -31.52 9.22
CA ALA A 779 -19.88 -31.85 9.29
C ALA A 779 -20.20 -33.20 8.57
N ILE A 780 -19.63 -33.43 7.38
CA ILE A 780 -19.78 -34.70 6.64
C ILE A 780 -19.12 -35.84 7.40
N ARG A 781 -17.92 -35.61 7.97
CA ARG A 781 -17.23 -36.62 8.78
C ARG A 781 -18.08 -37.01 9.97
N LEU A 782 -18.66 -36.05 10.71
CA LEU A 782 -19.55 -36.28 11.83
C LEU A 782 -20.81 -37.07 11.39
N ALA A 783 -21.44 -36.69 10.28
CA ALA A 783 -22.60 -37.38 9.74
C ALA A 783 -22.32 -38.84 9.32
N ARG A 784 -21.05 -39.17 9.01
CA ARG A 784 -20.59 -40.53 8.64
C ARG A 784 -19.97 -41.33 9.79
N THR A 785 -19.88 -40.76 11.01
CA THR A 785 -19.31 -41.47 12.18
C THR A 785 -20.11 -42.74 12.47
N PRO A 786 -19.45 -43.93 12.61
CA PRO A 786 -20.15 -45.17 12.89
C PRO A 786 -20.79 -45.15 14.26
N PRO A 787 -21.96 -45.79 14.45
CA PRO A 787 -22.65 -45.90 15.77
C PRO A 787 -21.78 -46.49 16.85
N SER A 788 -20.90 -47.45 16.49
CA SER A 788 -19.98 -48.10 17.43
C SER A 788 -19.07 -47.10 18.14
N ASP A 789 -18.62 -46.02 17.48
CA ASP A 789 -17.74 -45.05 18.09
C ASP A 789 -18.50 -44.10 19.04
N LEU A 790 -19.77 -43.83 18.77
CA LEU A 790 -20.65 -43.13 19.70
C LEU A 790 -20.98 -43.98 20.94
N LEU A 791 -21.13 -45.30 20.80
CA LEU A 791 -21.41 -46.20 21.89
C LEU A 791 -20.21 -46.51 22.80
N LYS A 792 -18.98 -46.48 22.28
CA LYS A 792 -17.74 -46.63 23.07
C LYS A 792 -17.61 -45.60 24.18
N VAL A 793 -18.21 -44.41 24.03
CA VAL A 793 -18.23 -43.36 25.05
C VAL A 793 -18.89 -43.87 26.34
N PHE A 794 -20.02 -44.56 26.21
CA PHE A 794 -20.76 -45.12 27.37
C PHE A 794 -20.10 -46.36 27.97
N ALA A 795 -19.22 -47.05 27.22
CA ALA A 795 -18.48 -48.20 27.71
C ALA A 795 -17.24 -47.85 28.53
N ASN A 796 -16.66 -46.67 28.34
CA ASN A 796 -15.45 -46.22 29.04
C ASN A 796 -15.70 -45.42 30.32
N ASP A 797 -16.97 -45.14 30.66
CA ASP A 797 -17.36 -44.45 31.92
C ASP A 797 -17.65 -45.41 33.07
N ARG A 798 -17.21 -46.70 32.98
CA ARG A 798 -17.26 -47.70 34.09
C ARG A 798 -15.89 -47.92 34.71
#